data_da241a9e5d15244650ea19d721b486c6
#
_entry.id   da241a9e5d15244650ea19d721b486c6
#
_cell.length_a   1.000
_cell.length_b   1.000
_cell.length_c   1.000
_cell.angle_alpha   90.00
_cell.angle_beta   90.00
_cell.angle_gamma   90.00
#
_symmetry.space_group_name_H-M   'P 1'
#
loop_
_entity.id
_entity.type
_entity.pdbx_description
1 polymer ?
#
loop_
_entity_poly.entity_id
_entity_poly.type
_entity_poly.pdbx_seq_one_letter_code
_entity_poly.pdbx_strand_id
1 'polypeptide(L)'
;MSENKPVELVTCTIDGQQVSVPKGTLIIRAAESIGTAIPRFCDHPLLDPAGACRECLVEIPDAGNGRGFPKPQPSCTMPVAEGMVVKTQVSSEMARKAQKGMLEFLLINHPLDCPICDKGGECPLQNQAMANGRGESRYDGVKRTYPKPINISAQVLLDRERCVLCQRCTRFADQIAGDPFINLQERGAVSQIGAYQGDDFNSYFSGNVIQICPVGALTSAEYRFRSRPFDLVSTVTTCEHCAAGCQLRTDHRHYEVKRRNAGNLPDVNEEWNCDKGRFAFRYGRGDDRVTTPLVRHNGVLEPASWAEALQTAAAGLTKAGTSVGVLTGGRLPVETCLSWSRFARVVLGTNNVDFRSRPHSAEEAAYLAARVAGHSLEESVTYADLETASRVVLVDLEPEDECPMIFLRLRKAWRRHKATITVVGTHLSNGSAKIGAELARCLPGQEPEALAQLVADGTIGEGTIVLVGERAATRPGTLSAINDLDSTVRVAWVPRRAGEMGAIEAGLLPQLLPGGRLVDDAKARVDIAAAWGVTNLPTQPGLDTAGMLAAAQAGKLDALVVSGVELADMPDPTGAREAVENCGFVVSVEQRFSEVSARADVVLPVCLLEETSGTFLDWEHRPGRVRVVNKQPATPMNEIRVLDALSSQMESVSGLATVAQAHKAWRDLGQWSGGHPKMESASPLVPQAPMVEAGSVGR
;
A
#
# COMPACT_ATOMS: atom_id res chain seq x y z
N MET A 1 28.03 -3.99 -13.31
CA MET A 1 28.57 -4.88 -12.26
C MET A 1 29.38 -4.02 -11.31
N SER A 2 28.79 -3.52 -10.22
CA SER A 2 29.56 -2.85 -9.17
C SER A 2 30.42 -3.91 -8.50
N GLU A 3 31.74 -3.74 -8.54
CA GLU A 3 32.66 -4.54 -7.75
C GLU A 3 32.20 -4.53 -6.30
N ASN A 4 31.78 -5.69 -5.82
CA ASN A 4 31.47 -5.95 -4.41
C ASN A 4 32.80 -5.78 -3.65
N LYS A 5 33.13 -4.57 -3.19
CA LYS A 5 34.25 -4.36 -2.28
C LYS A 5 33.98 -5.28 -1.07
N PRO A 6 34.94 -6.10 -0.68
CA PRO A 6 34.77 -6.97 0.50
C PRO A 6 34.41 -6.09 1.71
N VAL A 7 33.33 -6.44 2.39
CA VAL A 7 32.90 -5.71 3.59
C VAL A 7 33.99 -5.87 4.64
N GLU A 8 34.62 -4.78 5.05
CA GLU A 8 35.61 -4.76 6.12
C GLU A 8 34.91 -5.15 7.43
N LEU A 9 35.27 -6.30 7.98
CA LEU A 9 34.77 -6.78 9.27
C LEU A 9 35.66 -6.30 10.41
N VAL A 10 35.05 -5.99 11.53
CA VAL A 10 35.73 -5.71 12.82
C VAL A 10 35.23 -6.72 13.85
N THR A 11 36.17 -7.18 14.69
CA THR A 11 35.88 -8.19 15.72
C THR A 11 35.98 -7.56 17.11
N CYS A 12 34.92 -7.73 17.90
CA CYS A 12 34.88 -7.26 19.30
C CYS A 12 34.40 -8.38 20.23
N THR A 13 34.53 -8.18 21.52
CA THR A 13 34.03 -9.10 22.55
C THR A 13 32.90 -8.43 23.34
N ILE A 14 31.72 -9.04 23.36
CA ILE A 14 30.57 -8.56 24.14
C ILE A 14 30.18 -9.60 25.16
N ASP A 15 30.23 -9.24 26.45
CA ASP A 15 29.96 -10.14 27.60
C ASP A 15 30.75 -11.47 27.54
N GLY A 16 31.99 -11.41 27.04
CA GLY A 16 32.87 -12.57 26.90
C GLY A 16 32.67 -13.37 25.60
N GLN A 17 31.69 -13.02 24.77
CA GLN A 17 31.45 -13.64 23.48
C GLN A 17 32.03 -12.79 22.34
N GLN A 18 32.85 -13.41 21.48
CA GLN A 18 33.45 -12.78 20.33
C GLN A 18 32.41 -12.65 19.19
N VAL A 19 32.33 -11.47 18.56
CA VAL A 19 31.45 -11.17 17.45
C VAL A 19 32.18 -10.38 16.39
N SER A 20 32.02 -10.77 15.10
CA SER A 20 32.55 -10.07 13.94
C SER A 20 31.41 -9.47 13.16
N VAL A 21 31.46 -8.16 12.94
CA VAL A 21 30.42 -7.38 12.27
C VAL A 21 31.03 -6.38 11.26
N PRO A 22 30.28 -5.89 10.29
CA PRO A 22 30.74 -4.85 9.40
C PRO A 22 31.25 -3.63 10.15
N LYS A 23 32.34 -3.03 9.67
CA LYS A 23 32.88 -1.78 10.22
C LYS A 23 31.83 -0.67 10.23
N GLY A 24 31.73 0.04 11.35
CA GLY A 24 30.69 1.05 11.56
C GLY A 24 29.43 0.54 12.23
N THR A 25 29.28 -0.77 12.44
CA THR A 25 28.15 -1.34 13.19
C THR A 25 28.17 -0.82 14.63
N LEU A 26 27.02 -0.35 15.12
CA LEU A 26 26.87 0.14 16.49
C LEU A 26 26.92 -1.02 17.50
N ILE A 27 27.45 -0.78 18.69
CA ILE A 27 27.54 -1.78 19.76
C ILE A 27 26.18 -2.44 20.03
N ILE A 28 25.10 -1.67 20.02
CA ILE A 28 23.76 -2.19 20.28
C ILE A 28 23.32 -3.22 19.20
N ARG A 29 23.71 -3.02 17.93
CA ARG A 29 23.42 -3.96 16.83
C ARG A 29 24.30 -5.20 16.91
N ALA A 30 25.56 -5.03 17.26
CA ALA A 30 26.47 -6.15 17.48
C ALA A 30 25.99 -7.03 18.66
N ALA A 31 25.47 -6.43 19.74
CA ALA A 31 24.88 -7.16 20.86
C ALA A 31 23.61 -7.92 20.45
N GLU A 32 22.74 -7.31 19.63
CA GLU A 32 21.54 -7.97 19.10
C GLU A 32 21.86 -9.20 18.24
N SER A 33 22.92 -9.15 17.43
CA SER A 33 23.31 -10.29 16.57
C SER A 33 23.71 -11.55 17.36
N ILE A 34 24.08 -11.40 18.62
CA ILE A 34 24.39 -12.51 19.54
C ILE A 34 23.28 -12.75 20.58
N GLY A 35 22.08 -12.17 20.39
CA GLY A 35 20.93 -12.37 21.25
C GLY A 35 20.92 -11.54 22.55
N THR A 36 21.85 -10.60 22.73
CA THR A 36 21.89 -9.72 23.90
C THR A 36 21.05 -8.46 23.66
N ALA A 37 19.91 -8.36 24.33
CA ALA A 37 19.03 -7.19 24.29
C ALA A 37 19.50 -6.12 25.28
N ILE A 38 20.02 -5.00 24.79
CA ILE A 38 20.36 -3.83 25.62
C ILE A 38 19.13 -2.93 25.77
N PRO A 39 18.74 -2.51 27.00
CA PRO A 39 17.61 -1.62 27.26
C PRO A 39 17.72 -0.30 26.48
N ARG A 40 16.60 0.21 25.92
CA ARG A 40 16.60 1.42 25.11
C ARG A 40 15.21 2.03 24.92
N PHE A 41 15.14 3.33 24.64
CA PHE A 41 13.92 4.02 24.20
C PHE A 41 14.15 4.84 22.94
N CYS A 42 15.26 5.55 22.80
CA CYS A 42 15.47 6.44 21.65
C CYS A 42 15.97 5.71 20.40
N ASP A 43 16.64 4.58 20.56
CA ASP A 43 17.18 3.81 19.46
C ASP A 43 16.09 3.13 18.62
N HIS A 44 16.23 3.18 17.30
CA HIS A 44 15.39 2.49 16.34
C HIS A 44 16.21 2.14 15.09
N PRO A 45 16.13 0.91 14.55
CA PRO A 45 16.99 0.47 13.44
C PRO A 45 16.90 1.35 12.20
N LEU A 46 15.72 1.91 11.92
CA LEU A 46 15.45 2.70 10.72
C LEU A 46 15.66 4.21 10.91
N LEU A 47 16.08 4.67 12.10
CA LEU A 47 16.35 6.08 12.39
C LEU A 47 17.82 6.31 12.71
N ASP A 48 18.33 7.49 12.36
CA ASP A 48 19.69 7.88 12.72
C ASP A 48 19.87 7.90 14.25
N PRO A 49 21.05 7.51 14.77
CA PRO A 49 21.32 7.50 16.20
C PRO A 49 21.14 8.86 16.88
N ALA A 50 20.51 8.89 18.08
CA ALA A 50 20.27 10.14 18.81
C ALA A 50 20.94 10.21 20.19
N GLY A 51 21.12 9.07 20.87
CA GLY A 51 21.70 9.04 22.23
C GLY A 51 20.90 9.82 23.29
N ALA A 52 19.59 10.04 23.06
CA ALA A 52 18.78 10.94 23.87
C ALA A 52 18.37 10.36 25.24
N CYS A 53 17.89 9.10 25.28
CA CYS A 53 17.34 8.50 26.51
C CYS A 53 18.40 8.00 27.48
N ARG A 54 19.61 7.71 27.01
CA ARG A 54 20.74 7.19 27.80
C ARG A 54 20.50 5.84 28.50
N GLU A 55 19.44 5.13 28.18
CA GLU A 55 19.11 3.84 28.79
C GLU A 55 20.08 2.73 28.36
N CYS A 56 20.65 2.83 27.15
CA CYS A 56 21.53 1.81 26.55
C CYS A 56 23.02 1.90 26.98
N LEU A 57 23.28 2.40 28.18
CA LEU A 57 24.66 2.54 28.70
C LEU A 57 25.31 1.19 28.93
N VAL A 58 26.56 1.04 28.45
CA VAL A 58 27.41 -0.16 28.61
C VAL A 58 28.79 0.23 29.14
N GLU A 59 29.49 -0.69 29.77
CA GLU A 59 30.87 -0.52 30.19
C GLU A 59 31.80 -0.98 29.04
N ILE A 60 32.84 -0.20 28.77
CA ILE A 60 33.86 -0.51 27.77
C ILE A 60 35.22 -0.51 28.47
N PRO A 61 35.65 -1.66 29.02
CA PRO A 61 36.94 -1.78 29.70
C PRO A 61 38.14 -1.59 28.77
N ASP A 62 37.98 -1.92 27.50
CA ASP A 62 38.98 -1.73 26.45
C ASP A 62 38.29 -1.27 25.15
N ALA A 63 38.73 -0.16 24.60
CA ALA A 63 38.25 0.37 23.34
C ALA A 63 38.93 -0.24 22.10
N GLY A 64 39.71 -1.32 22.27
CA GLY A 64 40.52 -1.95 21.23
C GLY A 64 41.96 -1.39 21.15
N ASN A 65 42.35 -0.57 22.10
CA ASN A 65 43.68 0.05 22.15
C ASN A 65 44.36 -0.08 23.56
N GLY A 66 43.90 -1.00 24.37
CA GLY A 66 44.37 -1.24 25.74
C GLY A 66 43.87 -0.21 26.76
N ARG A 67 42.95 0.71 26.38
CA ARG A 67 42.39 1.72 27.26
C ARG A 67 40.87 1.67 27.26
N GLY A 68 40.24 1.68 28.43
CA GLY A 68 38.81 1.74 28.60
C GLY A 68 38.27 3.13 28.79
N PHE A 69 36.94 3.24 28.76
CA PHE A 69 36.24 4.47 29.13
C PHE A 69 35.96 4.47 30.65
N PRO A 70 36.28 5.58 31.35
CA PRO A 70 36.04 5.65 32.82
C PRO A 70 34.57 5.75 33.20
N LYS A 71 33.69 6.06 32.25
CA LYS A 71 32.22 6.18 32.39
C LYS A 71 31.50 5.31 31.40
N PRO A 72 30.30 4.78 31.73
CA PRO A 72 29.49 4.04 30.79
C PRO A 72 29.19 4.82 29.50
N GLN A 73 29.17 4.15 28.37
CA GLN A 73 28.97 4.74 27.03
C GLN A 73 27.64 4.30 26.41
N PRO A 74 26.98 5.14 25.61
CA PRO A 74 25.72 4.79 24.98
C PRO A 74 25.98 3.87 23.77
N SER A 75 25.56 2.62 23.86
CA SER A 75 25.75 1.59 22.83
C SER A 75 25.04 1.90 21.51
N CYS A 76 23.99 2.72 21.53
CA CYS A 76 23.21 3.09 20.33
C CYS A 76 23.86 4.18 19.46
N THR A 77 24.99 4.77 19.90
CA THR A 77 25.69 5.83 19.14
C THR A 77 27.18 5.52 18.93
N MET A 78 27.68 4.46 19.54
CA MET A 78 29.10 4.12 19.47
C MET A 78 29.29 2.91 18.53
N PRO A 79 30.09 3.05 17.46
CA PRO A 79 30.45 1.92 16.62
C PRO A 79 31.44 0.99 17.33
N VAL A 80 31.42 -0.29 16.98
CA VAL A 80 32.45 -1.24 17.43
C VAL A 80 33.78 -0.96 16.76
N ALA A 81 34.88 -1.27 17.49
CA ALA A 81 36.25 -1.22 16.96
C ALA A 81 36.94 -2.58 17.13
N GLU A 82 38.00 -2.81 16.36
CA GLU A 82 38.78 -4.06 16.43
C GLU A 82 39.37 -4.24 17.83
N GLY A 83 39.19 -5.44 18.41
CA GLY A 83 39.64 -5.77 19.74
C GLY A 83 38.87 -5.12 20.89
N MET A 84 37.81 -4.37 20.63
CA MET A 84 36.98 -3.71 21.65
C MET A 84 36.37 -4.77 22.58
N VAL A 85 36.37 -4.47 23.89
CA VAL A 85 35.67 -5.27 24.91
C VAL A 85 34.51 -4.46 25.48
N VAL A 86 33.32 -5.03 25.39
CA VAL A 86 32.08 -4.43 25.89
C VAL A 86 31.44 -5.33 26.93
N LYS A 87 30.98 -4.75 28.03
CA LYS A 87 30.20 -5.43 29.05
C LYS A 87 28.85 -4.77 29.18
N THR A 88 27.78 -5.50 28.92
CA THR A 88 26.39 -5.05 29.05
C THR A 88 25.88 -5.23 30.47
N GLN A 89 24.59 -5.03 30.69
CA GLN A 89 23.91 -5.32 31.96
C GLN A 89 24.03 -6.80 32.37
N VAL A 90 24.41 -7.69 31.45
CA VAL A 90 24.58 -9.11 31.76
C VAL A 90 25.83 -9.35 32.59
N SER A 91 26.96 -8.70 32.26
CA SER A 91 28.26 -8.97 32.88
C SER A 91 28.84 -7.76 33.63
N SER A 92 28.24 -6.56 33.61
CA SER A 92 28.72 -5.35 34.27
C SER A 92 27.74 -4.81 35.31
N GLU A 93 28.21 -4.72 36.54
CA GLU A 93 27.48 -4.01 37.62
C GLU A 93 27.39 -2.50 37.38
N MET A 94 28.44 -1.93 36.76
CA MET A 94 28.47 -0.50 36.39
C MET A 94 27.36 -0.21 35.35
N ALA A 95 27.20 -1.06 34.32
CA ALA A 95 26.15 -0.92 33.32
C ALA A 95 24.76 -1.06 33.95
N ARG A 96 24.54 -2.10 34.78
CA ARG A 96 23.27 -2.30 35.51
C ARG A 96 22.88 -1.10 36.36
N LYS A 97 23.83 -0.59 37.13
CA LYS A 97 23.60 0.58 37.99
C LYS A 97 23.27 1.83 37.17
N ALA A 98 23.98 2.05 36.07
CA ALA A 98 23.74 3.19 35.18
C ALA A 98 22.36 3.12 34.54
N GLN A 99 21.98 2.01 33.92
CA GLN A 99 20.67 1.77 33.30
C GLN A 99 19.53 1.93 34.33
N LYS A 100 19.68 1.31 35.52
CA LYS A 100 18.70 1.43 36.61
C LYS A 100 18.51 2.88 37.07
N GLY A 101 19.59 3.67 37.10
CA GLY A 101 19.53 5.08 37.40
C GLY A 101 18.86 5.93 36.33
N MET A 102 19.15 5.64 35.05
CA MET A 102 18.51 6.33 33.93
C MET A 102 17.00 6.04 33.87
N LEU A 103 16.61 4.78 34.07
CA LEU A 103 15.19 4.42 34.14
C LEU A 103 14.46 5.13 35.28
N GLU A 104 15.12 5.27 36.44
CA GLU A 104 14.59 6.06 37.57
C GLU A 104 14.34 7.51 37.18
N PHE A 105 15.28 8.17 36.46
CA PHE A 105 15.06 9.52 35.90
C PHE A 105 13.88 9.62 34.96
N LEU A 106 13.67 8.63 34.10
CA LEU A 106 12.52 8.59 33.19
C LEU A 106 11.19 8.43 33.95
N LEU A 107 11.21 7.75 35.11
CA LEU A 107 10.02 7.48 35.93
C LEU A 107 9.66 8.60 36.90
N ILE A 108 10.60 9.48 37.27
CA ILE A 108 10.38 10.56 38.30
C ILE A 108 9.12 11.36 37.98
N ASN A 109 8.95 11.85 36.79
CA ASN A 109 7.80 12.64 36.37
C ASN A 109 6.75 11.84 35.58
N HIS A 110 6.98 10.57 35.29
CA HIS A 110 6.02 9.75 34.54
C HIS A 110 4.76 9.52 35.37
N PRO A 111 3.55 9.83 34.85
CA PRO A 111 2.31 9.71 35.62
C PRO A 111 1.92 8.27 35.89
N LEU A 112 1.13 8.02 36.92
CA LEU A 112 0.58 6.72 37.27
C LEU A 112 -0.67 6.38 36.42
N ASP A 113 -0.59 6.61 35.12
CA ASP A 113 -1.70 6.54 34.17
C ASP A 113 -1.87 5.16 33.53
N CYS A 114 -1.08 4.13 33.88
CA CYS A 114 -1.16 2.82 33.21
C CYS A 114 -2.58 2.27 33.07
N PRO A 115 -3.50 2.40 34.06
CA PRO A 115 -4.87 1.94 33.92
C PRO A 115 -5.69 2.67 32.85
N ILE A 116 -5.35 3.92 32.54
CA ILE A 116 -6.05 4.76 31.55
C ILE A 116 -5.19 5.07 30.32
N CYS A 117 -4.03 4.45 30.19
CA CYS A 117 -3.11 4.64 29.06
C CYS A 117 -3.31 3.54 28.01
N ASP A 118 -3.59 3.91 26.76
CA ASP A 118 -3.79 2.95 25.67
C ASP A 118 -2.56 2.10 25.35
N LYS A 119 -1.36 2.54 25.75
CA LYS A 119 -0.12 1.75 25.63
C LYS A 119 0.04 0.72 26.76
N GLY A 120 -0.80 0.75 27.79
CA GLY A 120 -0.74 -0.19 28.92
C GLY A 120 -0.92 -1.65 28.46
N GLY A 121 0.05 -2.51 28.82
CA GLY A 121 0.09 -3.92 28.38
C GLY A 121 0.97 -4.19 27.16
N GLU A 122 1.36 -3.14 26.40
CA GLU A 122 2.34 -3.24 25.29
C GLU A 122 3.43 -2.15 25.40
N CYS A 123 3.62 -1.60 26.59
CA CYS A 123 4.49 -0.44 26.82
C CYS A 123 5.93 -0.87 27.10
N PRO A 124 6.92 -0.50 26.26
CA PRO A 124 8.33 -0.75 26.54
C PRO A 124 8.81 -0.20 27.89
N LEU A 125 8.28 0.94 28.37
CA LEU A 125 8.63 1.51 29.66
C LEU A 125 8.18 0.59 30.81
N GLN A 126 6.97 0.01 30.75
CA GLN A 126 6.54 -1.00 31.72
C GLN A 126 7.46 -2.21 31.73
N ASN A 127 7.74 -2.78 30.55
CA ASN A 127 8.56 -3.97 30.43
C ASN A 127 9.99 -3.74 30.95
N GLN A 128 10.60 -2.61 30.61
CA GLN A 128 11.95 -2.28 31.08
C GLN A 128 11.98 -1.90 32.57
N ALA A 129 10.94 -1.23 33.08
CA ALA A 129 10.82 -0.95 34.51
C ALA A 129 10.76 -2.24 35.34
N MET A 130 10.03 -3.25 34.86
CA MET A 130 9.96 -4.57 35.50
C MET A 130 11.26 -5.36 35.39
N ALA A 131 11.91 -5.34 34.23
CA ALA A 131 13.11 -6.15 33.96
C ALA A 131 14.40 -5.53 34.56
N ASN A 132 14.56 -4.21 34.49
CA ASN A 132 15.82 -3.51 34.77
C ASN A 132 15.67 -2.42 35.83
N GLY A 133 14.44 -2.08 36.27
CA GLY A 133 14.16 -0.98 37.19
C GLY A 133 14.29 -1.36 38.67
N ARG A 134 13.79 -0.46 39.51
CA ARG A 134 13.58 -0.67 40.95
C ARG A 134 12.13 -1.09 41.18
N GLY A 135 11.90 -1.92 42.21
CA GLY A 135 10.55 -2.27 42.65
C GLY A 135 9.79 -1.12 43.31
N GLU A 136 10.53 -0.13 43.87
CA GLU A 136 9.97 0.99 44.59
C GLU A 136 10.55 2.32 44.11
N SER A 137 9.75 3.39 44.18
CA SER A 137 10.18 4.76 43.90
C SER A 137 10.84 5.35 45.15
N ARG A 138 11.98 6.01 44.95
CA ARG A 138 12.63 6.82 46.02
C ARG A 138 12.24 8.30 45.95
N TYR A 139 11.42 8.68 44.96
CA TYR A 139 11.00 10.06 44.75
C TYR A 139 9.75 10.34 45.56
N ASP A 140 9.86 11.33 46.44
CA ASP A 140 8.82 11.83 47.37
C ASP A 140 8.24 13.18 46.96
N GLY A 141 8.73 13.76 45.84
CA GLY A 141 8.28 15.03 45.31
C GLY A 141 7.00 14.96 44.49
N VAL A 142 6.47 16.11 44.11
CA VAL A 142 5.29 16.26 43.27
C VAL A 142 5.70 16.10 41.80
N LYS A 143 5.03 15.19 41.07
CA LYS A 143 5.23 15.01 39.62
C LYS A 143 4.73 16.23 38.86
N ARG A 144 5.41 16.58 37.78
CA ARG A 144 4.98 17.66 36.87
C ARG A 144 3.65 17.29 36.19
N THR A 145 2.82 18.28 35.96
CA THR A 145 1.53 18.14 35.28
C THR A 145 1.45 19.09 34.09
N TYR A 146 0.79 18.66 33.05
CA TYR A 146 0.51 19.40 31.81
C TYR A 146 -0.94 19.23 31.41
N PRO A 147 -1.53 20.14 30.62
CA PRO A 147 -2.81 19.90 29.98
C PRO A 147 -2.75 18.64 29.14
N LYS A 148 -3.76 17.76 29.25
CA LYS A 148 -3.82 16.48 28.53
C LYS A 148 -5.27 15.99 28.32
N PRO A 149 -5.58 15.35 27.17
CA PRO A 149 -4.72 15.26 26.01
C PRO A 149 -4.73 16.54 25.18
N ILE A 150 -3.72 16.71 24.33
CA ILE A 150 -3.68 17.75 23.30
C ILE A 150 -3.96 17.08 21.95
N ASN A 151 -4.93 17.57 21.20
CA ASN A 151 -5.16 17.18 19.83
C ASN A 151 -4.11 17.87 18.95
N ILE A 152 -3.19 17.10 18.38
CA ILE A 152 -2.22 17.63 17.40
C ILE A 152 -2.66 17.40 15.95
N SER A 153 -3.63 16.50 15.74
CA SER A 153 -4.38 16.32 14.52
C SER A 153 -5.71 15.61 14.84
N ALA A 154 -6.56 15.43 13.83
CA ALA A 154 -7.80 14.64 13.97
C ALA A 154 -7.53 13.17 14.37
N GLN A 155 -6.34 12.64 14.09
CA GLN A 155 -5.98 11.24 14.29
C GLN A 155 -5.07 11.02 15.52
N VAL A 156 -4.30 12.02 15.92
CA VAL A 156 -3.21 11.88 16.90
C VAL A 156 -3.42 12.76 18.11
N LEU A 157 -3.39 12.14 19.28
CA LEU A 157 -3.46 12.79 20.58
C LEU A 157 -2.07 12.76 21.24
N LEU A 158 -1.68 13.87 21.88
CA LEU A 158 -0.43 14.01 22.63
C LEU A 158 -0.71 14.17 24.13
N ASP A 159 -0.08 13.32 24.93
CA ASP A 159 0.03 13.45 26.39
C ASP A 159 1.49 13.71 26.75
N ARG A 160 1.80 14.97 27.09
CA ARG A 160 3.17 15.40 27.40
C ARG A 160 3.73 14.79 28.68
N GLU A 161 2.88 14.49 29.65
CA GLU A 161 3.31 13.90 30.93
C GLU A 161 3.90 12.51 30.75
N ARG A 162 3.39 11.74 29.77
CA ARG A 162 3.85 10.38 29.50
C ARG A 162 5.11 10.33 28.62
N CYS A 163 5.53 11.48 28.08
CA CYS A 163 6.66 11.55 27.16
C CYS A 163 7.99 11.32 27.86
N VAL A 164 8.82 10.40 27.34
CA VAL A 164 10.19 10.13 27.81
C VAL A 164 11.27 10.85 26.99
N LEU A 165 10.89 11.82 26.17
CA LEU A 165 11.76 12.65 25.33
C LEU A 165 12.76 11.85 24.46
N CYS A 166 12.35 10.69 23.97
CA CYS A 166 13.19 9.82 23.16
C CYS A 166 13.38 10.31 21.72
N GLN A 167 12.60 11.28 21.27
CA GLN A 167 12.68 11.90 19.94
C GLN A 167 12.48 10.94 18.76
N ARG A 168 11.87 9.76 18.96
CA ARG A 168 11.56 8.87 17.83
C ARG A 168 10.56 9.49 16.87
N CYS A 169 9.51 10.16 17.39
CA CYS A 169 8.48 10.81 16.59
C CYS A 169 9.03 11.98 15.76
N THR A 170 9.86 12.83 16.34
CA THR A 170 10.46 13.98 15.62
C THR A 170 11.41 13.52 14.52
N ARG A 171 12.26 12.51 14.81
CA ARG A 171 13.16 11.93 13.82
C ARG A 171 12.41 11.18 12.72
N PHE A 172 11.34 10.45 13.04
CA PHE A 172 10.50 9.84 12.04
C PHE A 172 9.88 10.91 11.12
N ALA A 173 9.27 11.94 11.69
CA ALA A 173 8.64 13.01 10.94
C ALA A 173 9.63 13.70 9.97
N ASP A 174 10.84 14.00 10.44
CA ASP A 174 11.90 14.62 9.63
C ASP A 174 12.55 13.64 8.65
N GLN A 175 13.08 12.51 9.16
CA GLN A 175 13.98 11.65 8.38
C GLN A 175 13.22 10.75 7.39
N ILE A 176 12.07 10.23 7.80
CA ILE A 176 11.29 9.25 7.02
C ILE A 176 10.17 9.95 6.24
N ALA A 177 9.25 10.63 6.93
CA ALA A 177 8.10 11.26 6.30
C ALA A 177 8.44 12.56 5.53
N GLY A 178 9.44 13.32 5.99
CA GLY A 178 9.74 14.64 5.42
C GLY A 178 8.79 15.75 5.88
N ASP A 179 8.08 15.51 6.97
CA ASP A 179 7.06 16.39 7.54
C ASP A 179 7.42 16.76 8.98
N PRO A 180 8.38 17.68 9.23
CA PRO A 180 8.87 18.01 10.57
C PRO A 180 7.90 18.87 11.38
N PHE A 181 6.61 18.52 11.42
CA PHE A 181 5.57 19.24 12.18
C PHE A 181 5.69 19.06 13.69
N ILE A 182 6.28 17.95 14.14
CA ILE A 182 6.53 17.67 15.56
C ILE A 182 7.99 17.90 15.87
N ASN A 183 8.27 18.76 16.85
CA ASN A 183 9.63 19.11 17.25
C ASN A 183 9.82 19.10 18.77
N LEU A 184 11.09 19.09 19.20
CA LEU A 184 11.46 19.33 20.58
C LEU A 184 11.36 20.84 20.84
N GLN A 185 10.50 21.22 21.77
CA GLN A 185 10.31 22.58 22.23
C GLN A 185 10.98 22.78 23.59
N GLU A 186 11.39 24.01 23.92
CA GLU A 186 12.03 24.36 25.15
C GLU A 186 13.40 23.65 25.33
N ARG A 187 14.03 23.82 26.48
CA ARG A 187 15.31 23.20 26.81
C ARG A 187 15.42 22.80 28.28
N GLY A 188 16.35 21.88 28.55
CA GLY A 188 16.64 21.42 29.91
C GLY A 188 15.46 20.69 30.54
N ALA A 189 15.15 21.01 31.80
CA ALA A 189 14.11 20.34 32.55
C ALA A 189 12.69 20.56 32.00
N VAL A 190 12.45 21.63 31.24
CA VAL A 190 11.15 21.97 30.66
C VAL A 190 10.98 21.51 29.23
N SER A 191 11.99 20.83 28.66
CA SER A 191 11.89 20.27 27.30
C SER A 191 10.66 19.41 27.13
N GLN A 192 9.97 19.57 26.00
CA GLN A 192 8.75 18.84 25.66
C GLN A 192 8.62 18.66 24.15
N ILE A 193 7.86 17.65 23.74
CA ILE A 193 7.47 17.45 22.34
C ILE A 193 6.20 18.25 22.08
N GLY A 194 6.14 18.88 20.91
CA GLY A 194 4.96 19.64 20.49
C GLY A 194 4.97 19.99 19.01
N ALA A 195 3.82 20.41 18.50
CA ALA A 195 3.68 21.07 17.22
C ALA A 195 3.75 22.60 17.41
N TYR A 196 4.02 23.36 16.35
CA TYR A 196 3.89 24.80 16.38
C TYR A 196 2.43 25.20 16.61
N GLN A 197 2.24 26.28 17.32
CA GLN A 197 0.89 26.80 17.59
C GLN A 197 0.29 27.33 16.28
N GLY A 198 -0.85 26.76 15.85
CA GLY A 198 -1.53 27.11 14.60
C GLY A 198 -1.22 26.23 13.40
N ASP A 199 -0.23 25.33 13.50
CA ASP A 199 0.04 24.35 12.45
C ASP A 199 -0.51 22.97 12.86
N ASP A 200 -1.49 22.47 12.13
CA ASP A 200 -1.98 21.10 12.29
C ASP A 200 -0.89 20.12 11.85
N PHE A 201 -0.77 19.01 12.57
CA PHE A 201 0.10 17.92 12.18
C PHE A 201 -0.49 17.17 10.95
N ASN A 202 -0.29 17.77 9.79
CA ASN A 202 -0.84 17.32 8.53
C ASN A 202 0.20 16.53 7.73
N SER A 203 0.43 15.27 8.12
CA SER A 203 1.33 14.34 7.43
C SER A 203 0.57 13.12 6.95
N TYR A 204 0.84 12.67 5.73
CA TYR A 204 0.26 11.43 5.17
C TYR A 204 0.70 10.17 5.92
N PHE A 205 1.70 10.30 6.80
CA PHE A 205 2.29 9.23 7.61
C PHE A 205 2.12 9.46 9.12
N SER A 206 1.20 10.34 9.53
CA SER A 206 1.07 10.79 10.92
C SER A 206 0.86 9.65 11.92
N GLY A 207 0.14 8.59 11.52
CA GLY A 207 -0.16 7.44 12.37
C GLY A 207 1.07 6.63 12.81
N ASN A 208 2.21 6.74 12.10
CA ASN A 208 3.43 6.03 12.51
C ASN A 208 4.04 6.60 13.79
N VAL A 209 3.80 7.87 14.13
CA VAL A 209 4.28 8.44 15.39
C VAL A 209 3.61 7.78 16.61
N ILE A 210 2.38 7.26 16.44
CA ILE A 210 1.68 6.48 17.46
C ILE A 210 2.36 5.13 17.67
N GLN A 211 2.69 4.44 16.58
CA GLN A 211 3.30 3.11 16.63
C GLN A 211 4.73 3.17 17.16
N ILE A 212 5.54 4.11 16.67
CA ILE A 212 6.96 4.23 17.04
C ILE A 212 7.16 4.78 18.45
N CYS A 213 6.15 5.48 19.02
CA CYS A 213 6.23 5.99 20.39
C CYS A 213 6.33 4.84 21.39
N PRO A 214 7.41 4.77 22.21
CA PRO A 214 7.62 3.67 23.13
C PRO A 214 6.72 3.74 24.37
N VAL A 215 5.97 4.82 24.52
CA VAL A 215 5.06 5.08 25.67
C VAL A 215 3.71 5.58 25.17
N GLY A 216 2.76 5.80 26.05
CA GLY A 216 1.45 6.34 25.72
C GLY A 216 1.39 7.85 25.56
N ALA A 217 2.50 8.49 25.16
CA ALA A 217 2.52 9.94 24.91
C ALA A 217 1.80 10.32 23.61
N LEU A 218 2.00 9.53 22.55
CA LEU A 218 1.26 9.67 21.29
C LEU A 218 0.31 8.50 21.15
N THR A 219 -0.98 8.79 21.00
CA THR A 219 -2.06 7.78 20.94
C THR A 219 -3.04 8.11 19.82
N SER A 220 -3.74 7.08 19.34
CA SER A 220 -4.76 7.24 18.31
C SER A 220 -6.06 7.77 18.92
N ALA A 221 -6.63 8.82 18.33
CA ALA A 221 -7.96 9.30 18.68
C ALA A 221 -9.03 8.21 18.45
N GLU A 222 -8.89 7.44 17.37
CA GLU A 222 -9.78 6.33 17.00
C GLU A 222 -9.76 5.17 17.99
N TYR A 223 -8.56 4.77 18.43
CA TYR A 223 -8.38 3.59 19.28
C TYR A 223 -8.56 3.89 20.77
N ARG A 224 -8.52 5.16 21.16
CA ARG A 224 -8.53 5.57 22.57
C ARG A 224 -9.67 4.92 23.37
N PHE A 225 -9.31 4.20 24.44
CA PHE A 225 -10.21 3.52 25.37
C PHE A 225 -11.10 2.40 24.74
N ARG A 226 -10.75 1.89 23.53
CA ARG A 226 -11.53 0.86 22.84
C ARG A 226 -11.21 -0.56 23.28
N SER A 227 -9.94 -0.86 23.57
CA SER A 227 -9.51 -2.21 23.96
C SER A 227 -8.17 -2.18 24.67
N ARG A 228 -7.83 -3.30 25.35
CA ARG A 228 -6.49 -3.56 25.86
C ARG A 228 -5.77 -4.50 24.89
N PRO A 229 -4.41 -4.42 24.81
CA PRO A 229 -3.64 -5.29 23.90
C PRO A 229 -3.89 -6.79 24.12
N PHE A 230 -4.08 -7.23 25.37
CA PHE A 230 -4.37 -8.63 25.70
C PHE A 230 -5.79 -9.11 25.33
N ASP A 231 -6.69 -8.19 25.00
CA ASP A 231 -8.04 -8.49 24.47
C ASP A 231 -8.06 -8.64 22.95
N LEU A 232 -6.96 -8.29 22.29
CA LEU A 232 -6.89 -8.20 20.84
C LEU A 232 -6.38 -9.50 20.22
N VAL A 233 -7.00 -9.88 19.12
CA VAL A 233 -6.45 -10.86 18.18
C VAL A 233 -5.80 -10.10 17.04
N SER A 234 -4.54 -10.43 16.76
CA SER A 234 -3.76 -9.79 15.70
C SER A 234 -3.66 -10.68 14.47
N THR A 235 -4.02 -10.17 13.32
CA THR A 235 -3.88 -10.85 12.01
C THR A 235 -2.97 -10.03 11.10
N VAL A 236 -1.94 -10.69 10.57
CA VAL A 236 -1.07 -10.10 9.54
C VAL A 236 -1.73 -10.29 8.18
N THR A 237 -1.95 -9.19 7.44
CA THR A 237 -2.63 -9.17 6.14
C THR A 237 -2.01 -8.12 5.23
N THR A 238 -2.39 -8.10 3.96
CA THR A 238 -1.97 -7.08 3.00
C THR A 238 -3.00 -5.95 2.94
N CYS A 239 -2.52 -4.71 2.80
CA CYS A 239 -3.36 -3.52 2.65
C CYS A 239 -4.10 -3.52 1.31
N GLU A 240 -5.38 -3.11 1.33
CA GLU A 240 -6.27 -3.09 0.17
C GLU A 240 -6.38 -1.73 -0.54
N HIS A 241 -5.67 -0.70 -0.08
CA HIS A 241 -5.96 0.66 -0.55
C HIS A 241 -5.20 1.10 -1.79
N CYS A 242 -3.97 0.65 -1.96
CA CYS A 242 -3.15 0.97 -3.13
C CYS A 242 -2.20 -0.18 -3.49
N ALA A 243 -1.53 -0.06 -4.64
CA ALA A 243 -0.64 -1.10 -5.15
C ALA A 243 0.72 -1.19 -4.43
N ALA A 244 0.91 -0.53 -3.29
CA ALA A 244 2.16 -0.60 -2.54
C ALA A 244 2.44 -1.97 -1.89
N GLY A 245 1.45 -2.83 -1.72
CA GLY A 245 1.64 -4.17 -1.15
C GLY A 245 1.94 -4.21 0.35
N CYS A 246 1.70 -3.13 1.10
CA CYS A 246 2.05 -3.01 2.51
C CYS A 246 1.50 -4.15 3.36
N GLN A 247 2.37 -4.74 4.18
CA GLN A 247 1.93 -5.63 5.24
C GLN A 247 1.35 -4.83 6.41
N LEU A 248 0.15 -5.22 6.84
CA LEU A 248 -0.53 -4.66 8.01
C LEU A 248 -0.68 -5.72 9.10
N ARG A 249 -0.61 -5.28 10.35
CA ARG A 249 -1.10 -6.01 11.50
C ARG A 249 -2.45 -5.40 11.90
N THR A 250 -3.51 -6.13 11.63
CA THR A 250 -4.88 -5.71 11.95
C THR A 250 -5.30 -6.35 13.27
N ASP A 251 -5.59 -5.51 14.26
CA ASP A 251 -5.98 -5.92 15.59
C ASP A 251 -7.51 -5.79 15.73
N HIS A 252 -8.18 -6.88 16.08
CA HIS A 252 -9.62 -6.94 16.28
C HIS A 252 -10.01 -7.52 17.64
N ARG A 253 -11.20 -7.18 18.11
CA ARG A 253 -11.85 -7.76 19.29
C ARG A 253 -13.29 -8.12 18.94
N HIS A 254 -13.70 -9.33 19.23
CA HIS A 254 -15.04 -9.83 18.90
C HIS A 254 -15.43 -9.61 17.43
N TYR A 255 -14.47 -9.88 16.52
CA TYR A 255 -14.62 -9.70 15.06
C TYR A 255 -14.86 -8.24 14.61
N GLU A 256 -14.51 -7.27 15.41
CA GLU A 256 -14.50 -5.85 15.04
C GLU A 256 -13.08 -5.32 15.06
N VAL A 257 -12.60 -4.81 13.93
CA VAL A 257 -11.27 -4.18 13.81
C VAL A 257 -11.21 -2.96 14.71
N LYS A 258 -10.23 -2.90 15.60
CA LYS A 258 -10.03 -1.80 16.54
C LYS A 258 -8.92 -0.86 16.11
N ARG A 259 -7.87 -1.39 15.47
CA ARG A 259 -6.76 -0.61 14.92
C ARG A 259 -6.01 -1.41 13.87
N ARG A 260 -5.28 -0.68 13.01
CA ARG A 260 -4.28 -1.24 12.10
C ARG A 260 -2.92 -0.63 12.38
N ASN A 261 -1.90 -1.46 12.47
CA ASN A 261 -0.50 -1.07 12.57
C ASN A 261 0.25 -1.53 11.32
N ALA A 262 1.36 -0.88 11.00
CA ALA A 262 2.28 -1.40 10.01
C ALA A 262 2.79 -2.78 10.47
N GLY A 263 2.86 -3.71 9.54
CA GLY A 263 3.61 -4.96 9.71
C GLY A 263 5.11 -4.69 9.58
N ASN A 264 5.90 -5.73 9.76
CA ASN A 264 7.34 -5.68 9.52
C ASN A 264 7.65 -6.49 8.26
N LEU A 265 7.76 -5.80 7.12
CA LEU A 265 8.12 -6.40 5.84
C LEU A 265 9.22 -5.54 5.19
N PRO A 266 10.52 -5.87 5.44
CA PRO A 266 11.65 -5.06 4.99
C PRO A 266 11.66 -4.78 3.48
N ASP A 267 11.25 -5.75 2.69
CA ASP A 267 11.26 -5.65 1.22
C ASP A 267 10.20 -4.67 0.67
N VAL A 268 9.13 -4.39 1.42
CA VAL A 268 8.02 -3.54 0.96
C VAL A 268 7.92 -2.27 1.80
N ASN A 269 7.32 -2.37 2.98
CA ASN A 269 6.97 -1.22 3.81
C ASN A 269 7.82 -1.05 5.08
N GLU A 270 8.88 -1.85 5.24
CA GLU A 270 9.71 -1.86 6.45
C GLU A 270 8.80 -1.97 7.71
N GLU A 271 8.68 -0.91 8.50
CA GLU A 271 7.79 -0.81 9.67
C GLU A 271 6.78 0.34 9.54
N TRP A 272 6.55 0.83 8.30
CA TRP A 272 5.74 2.03 8.04
C TRP A 272 4.47 1.72 7.26
N ASN A 273 3.45 2.55 7.42
CA ASN A 273 2.29 2.63 6.53
C ASN A 273 1.77 4.06 6.44
N CYS A 274 0.98 4.35 5.41
CA CYS A 274 0.29 5.64 5.29
C CYS A 274 -0.96 5.69 6.17
N ASP A 275 -1.47 6.89 6.42
CA ASP A 275 -2.65 7.11 7.24
C ASP A 275 -3.92 6.51 6.61
N LYS A 276 -4.01 6.47 5.28
CA LYS A 276 -5.09 5.77 4.58
C LYS A 276 -5.11 4.27 4.94
N GLY A 277 -3.97 3.58 4.83
CA GLY A 277 -3.87 2.18 5.22
C GLY A 277 -4.15 1.93 6.70
N ARG A 278 -3.80 2.89 7.56
CA ARG A 278 -3.96 2.79 9.00
C ARG A 278 -5.39 3.03 9.48
N PHE A 279 -6.11 4.02 8.93
CA PHE A 279 -7.36 4.52 9.50
C PHE A 279 -8.60 4.26 8.65
N ALA A 280 -8.46 3.94 7.34
CA ALA A 280 -9.60 3.82 6.44
C ALA A 280 -10.39 2.50 6.56
N PHE A 281 -10.12 1.66 7.56
CA PHE A 281 -10.83 0.38 7.76
C PHE A 281 -12.31 0.53 8.17
N ARG A 282 -12.78 1.75 8.38
CA ARG A 282 -14.18 2.03 8.74
C ARG A 282 -15.16 1.92 7.57
N TYR A 283 -14.67 1.90 6.32
CA TYR A 283 -15.54 1.95 5.13
C TYR A 283 -16.61 0.86 5.10
N GLY A 284 -16.37 -0.29 5.71
CA GLY A 284 -17.31 -1.40 5.77
C GLY A 284 -18.34 -1.34 6.89
N ARG A 285 -18.38 -0.26 7.70
CA ARG A 285 -19.24 -0.10 8.88
C ARG A 285 -20.29 0.99 8.73
N GLY A 286 -20.42 1.56 7.52
CA GLY A 286 -21.46 2.55 7.22
C GLY A 286 -22.84 1.92 7.19
N ASP A 287 -23.86 2.74 7.37
CA ASP A 287 -25.28 2.34 7.30
C ASP A 287 -25.69 1.92 5.88
N ASP A 288 -24.86 2.23 4.89
CA ASP A 288 -25.01 1.88 3.47
C ASP A 288 -24.49 0.47 3.12
N ARG A 289 -24.04 -0.31 4.11
CA ARG A 289 -23.64 -1.71 3.92
C ARG A 289 -24.78 -2.56 3.40
N VAL A 290 -24.58 -3.20 2.22
CA VAL A 290 -25.55 -4.15 1.68
C VAL A 290 -25.32 -5.52 2.35
N THR A 291 -26.33 -5.99 3.08
CA THR A 291 -26.27 -7.27 3.82
C THR A 291 -27.26 -8.30 3.33
N THR A 292 -28.26 -7.91 2.53
CA THR A 292 -29.34 -8.77 2.02
C THR A 292 -29.44 -8.56 0.51
N PRO A 293 -29.66 -9.63 -0.29
CA PRO A 293 -29.94 -9.46 -1.72
C PRO A 293 -31.17 -8.59 -1.93
N LEU A 294 -31.18 -7.79 -3.00
CA LEU A 294 -32.31 -6.96 -3.38
C LEU A 294 -32.71 -7.30 -4.81
N VAL A 295 -34.01 -7.30 -5.08
CA VAL A 295 -34.61 -7.48 -6.43
C VAL A 295 -35.59 -6.35 -6.68
N ARG A 296 -35.60 -5.86 -7.91
CA ARG A 296 -36.52 -4.77 -8.31
C ARG A 296 -37.88 -5.33 -8.74
N HIS A 297 -38.91 -5.00 -7.97
CA HIS A 297 -40.31 -5.31 -8.28
C HIS A 297 -41.07 -4.00 -8.50
N ASN A 298 -41.75 -3.87 -9.62
CA ASN A 298 -42.57 -2.69 -9.96
C ASN A 298 -41.80 -1.35 -9.76
N GLY A 299 -40.53 -1.33 -10.09
CA GLY A 299 -39.66 -0.13 -9.97
C GLY A 299 -39.06 0.11 -8.59
N VAL A 300 -39.36 -0.72 -7.57
CA VAL A 300 -38.83 -0.59 -6.22
C VAL A 300 -37.89 -1.77 -5.90
N LEU A 301 -36.74 -1.47 -5.31
CA LEU A 301 -35.83 -2.50 -4.78
C LEU A 301 -36.36 -3.03 -3.44
N GLU A 302 -36.58 -4.31 -3.36
CA GLU A 302 -37.08 -5.00 -2.18
C GLU A 302 -36.13 -6.11 -1.72
N PRO A 303 -36.03 -6.37 -0.40
CA PRO A 303 -35.24 -7.49 0.10
C PRO A 303 -35.73 -8.82 -0.46
N ALA A 304 -34.81 -9.64 -0.95
CA ALA A 304 -35.13 -10.94 -1.54
C ALA A 304 -34.25 -12.07 -0.95
N SER A 305 -34.67 -13.30 -1.17
CA SER A 305 -33.85 -14.45 -0.86
C SER A 305 -32.70 -14.59 -1.88
N TRP A 306 -31.61 -15.28 -1.50
CA TRP A 306 -30.54 -15.61 -2.44
C TRP A 306 -31.05 -16.42 -3.65
N ALA A 307 -31.98 -17.34 -3.43
CA ALA A 307 -32.56 -18.16 -4.51
C ALA A 307 -33.29 -17.28 -5.52
N GLU A 308 -34.13 -16.37 -5.08
CA GLU A 308 -34.88 -15.44 -5.93
C GLU A 308 -33.95 -14.49 -6.68
N ALA A 309 -32.97 -13.85 -5.97
CA ALA A 309 -32.06 -12.90 -6.56
C ALA A 309 -31.18 -13.55 -7.64
N LEU A 310 -30.63 -14.75 -7.37
CA LEU A 310 -29.83 -15.50 -8.35
C LEU A 310 -30.66 -15.96 -9.54
N GLN A 311 -31.90 -16.42 -9.32
CA GLN A 311 -32.80 -16.82 -10.40
C GLN A 311 -33.17 -15.63 -11.29
N THR A 312 -33.48 -14.47 -10.70
CA THR A 312 -33.80 -13.24 -11.44
C THR A 312 -32.59 -12.75 -12.23
N ALA A 313 -31.39 -12.72 -11.63
CA ALA A 313 -30.16 -12.33 -12.30
C ALA A 313 -29.84 -13.29 -13.47
N ALA A 314 -29.93 -14.61 -13.25
CA ALA A 314 -29.69 -15.62 -14.29
C ALA A 314 -30.67 -15.47 -15.46
N ALA A 315 -31.94 -15.28 -15.19
CA ALA A 315 -32.96 -15.10 -16.22
C ALA A 315 -32.70 -13.86 -17.09
N GLY A 316 -32.36 -12.72 -16.46
CA GLY A 316 -32.03 -11.48 -17.16
C GLY A 316 -30.79 -11.61 -18.02
N LEU A 317 -29.70 -12.20 -17.49
CA LEU A 317 -28.44 -12.42 -18.22
C LEU A 317 -28.61 -13.45 -19.35
N THR A 318 -29.35 -14.54 -19.14
CA THR A 318 -29.64 -15.51 -20.19
C THR A 318 -30.44 -14.88 -21.34
N LYS A 319 -31.38 -13.99 -21.03
CA LYS A 319 -32.13 -13.24 -22.05
C LYS A 319 -31.22 -12.28 -22.86
N ALA A 320 -30.24 -11.65 -22.21
CA ALA A 320 -29.27 -10.78 -22.89
C ALA A 320 -28.26 -11.56 -23.75
N GLY A 321 -28.07 -12.86 -23.50
CA GLY A 321 -27.12 -13.69 -24.25
C GLY A 321 -25.68 -13.17 -24.12
N THR A 322 -25.01 -12.94 -25.27
CA THR A 322 -23.64 -12.38 -25.30
C THR A 322 -23.59 -10.85 -25.30
N SER A 323 -24.76 -10.18 -25.36
CA SER A 323 -24.89 -8.71 -25.31
C SER A 323 -24.78 -8.19 -23.88
N VAL A 324 -23.72 -8.60 -23.18
CA VAL A 324 -23.47 -8.29 -21.76
C VAL A 324 -22.10 -7.64 -21.61
N GLY A 325 -22.02 -6.60 -20.79
CA GLY A 325 -20.76 -6.00 -20.33
C GLY A 325 -20.49 -6.31 -18.86
N VAL A 326 -19.23 -6.53 -18.51
CA VAL A 326 -18.76 -6.78 -17.14
C VAL A 326 -17.79 -5.67 -16.75
N LEU A 327 -18.17 -4.86 -15.75
CA LEU A 327 -17.36 -3.80 -15.19
C LEU A 327 -16.95 -4.17 -13.78
N THR A 328 -15.64 -4.17 -13.50
CA THR A 328 -15.14 -4.38 -12.14
C THR A 328 -14.32 -3.20 -11.67
N GLY A 329 -14.23 -3.02 -10.36
CA GLY A 329 -13.28 -2.08 -9.77
C GLY A 329 -11.88 -2.68 -9.67
N GLY A 330 -10.87 -1.81 -9.49
CA GLY A 330 -9.45 -2.18 -9.36
C GLY A 330 -9.03 -2.62 -7.95
N ARG A 331 -9.93 -3.17 -7.12
CA ARG A 331 -9.64 -3.52 -5.72
C ARG A 331 -9.84 -5.00 -5.37
N LEU A 332 -10.04 -5.83 -6.38
CA LEU A 332 -10.29 -7.25 -6.20
C LEU A 332 -8.99 -8.05 -6.08
N PRO A 333 -8.93 -9.07 -5.20
CA PRO A 333 -7.82 -10.04 -5.19
C PRO A 333 -7.74 -10.80 -6.51
N VAL A 334 -6.54 -11.29 -6.86
CA VAL A 334 -6.29 -11.98 -8.14
C VAL A 334 -7.20 -13.18 -8.36
N GLU A 335 -7.55 -13.92 -7.30
CA GLU A 335 -8.46 -15.06 -7.36
C GLU A 335 -9.88 -14.64 -7.77
N THR A 336 -10.33 -13.51 -7.26
CA THR A 336 -11.64 -12.92 -7.61
C THR A 336 -11.60 -12.38 -9.03
N CYS A 337 -10.52 -11.71 -9.43
CA CYS A 337 -10.30 -11.25 -10.80
C CYS A 337 -10.34 -12.42 -11.82
N LEU A 338 -9.66 -13.52 -11.50
CA LEU A 338 -9.67 -14.73 -12.35
C LEU A 338 -11.08 -15.32 -12.48
N SER A 339 -11.86 -15.30 -11.39
CA SER A 339 -13.23 -15.80 -11.40
C SER A 339 -14.13 -14.93 -12.28
N TRP A 340 -13.98 -13.61 -12.24
CA TRP A 340 -14.66 -12.68 -13.13
C TRP A 340 -14.25 -12.87 -14.59
N SER A 341 -12.95 -13.01 -14.86
CA SER A 341 -12.41 -13.26 -16.21
C SER A 341 -13.01 -14.53 -16.82
N ARG A 342 -13.09 -15.59 -16.02
CA ARG A 342 -13.68 -16.86 -16.43
C ARG A 342 -15.20 -16.78 -16.58
N PHE A 343 -15.90 -16.12 -15.65
CA PHE A 343 -17.34 -15.92 -15.71
C PHE A 343 -17.76 -15.20 -17.00
N ALA A 344 -17.09 -14.09 -17.33
CA ALA A 344 -17.39 -13.34 -18.55
C ALA A 344 -17.22 -14.20 -19.81
N ARG A 345 -16.15 -14.98 -19.92
CA ARG A 345 -15.79 -15.69 -21.16
C ARG A 345 -16.42 -17.06 -21.29
N VAL A 346 -16.62 -17.77 -20.17
CA VAL A 346 -17.15 -19.14 -20.18
C VAL A 346 -18.66 -19.15 -19.97
N VAL A 347 -19.16 -18.32 -19.06
CA VAL A 347 -20.59 -18.33 -18.70
C VAL A 347 -21.37 -17.35 -19.57
N LEU A 348 -20.90 -16.10 -19.71
CA LEU A 348 -21.57 -15.10 -20.53
C LEU A 348 -21.16 -15.13 -22.01
N GLY A 349 -20.05 -15.78 -22.35
CA GLY A 349 -19.56 -15.90 -23.73
C GLY A 349 -19.10 -14.58 -24.35
N THR A 350 -18.60 -13.64 -23.54
CA THR A 350 -18.19 -12.31 -23.99
C THR A 350 -16.79 -11.93 -23.55
N ASN A 351 -16.09 -11.10 -24.33
CA ASN A 351 -14.85 -10.41 -23.96
C ASN A 351 -15.10 -8.96 -23.53
N ASN A 352 -16.35 -8.51 -23.41
CA ASN A 352 -16.70 -7.20 -22.85
C ASN A 352 -16.47 -7.22 -21.33
N VAL A 353 -15.22 -7.15 -20.92
CA VAL A 353 -14.80 -7.16 -19.51
C VAL A 353 -13.64 -6.20 -19.31
N ASP A 354 -13.77 -5.27 -18.36
CA ASP A 354 -12.72 -4.29 -18.07
C ASP A 354 -12.74 -3.91 -16.58
N PHE A 355 -11.56 -3.86 -15.97
CA PHE A 355 -11.39 -3.40 -14.59
C PHE A 355 -11.16 -1.89 -14.49
N ARG A 356 -10.86 -1.22 -15.62
CA ARG A 356 -10.49 0.20 -15.69
C ARG A 356 -11.71 1.11 -15.61
N SER A 357 -12.48 0.96 -14.53
CA SER A 357 -13.62 1.85 -14.23
C SER A 357 -13.12 3.24 -13.77
N ARG A 358 -12.36 3.91 -14.63
CA ARG A 358 -11.64 5.17 -14.45
C ARG A 358 -11.22 5.76 -15.80
N PRO A 359 -10.65 6.98 -15.87
CA PRO A 359 -10.03 7.47 -17.10
C PRO A 359 -8.97 6.49 -17.61
N HIS A 360 -9.08 6.08 -18.87
CA HIS A 360 -8.23 5.10 -19.55
C HIS A 360 -8.20 5.37 -21.06
N SER A 361 -7.33 4.64 -21.78
CA SER A 361 -7.23 4.76 -23.24
C SER A 361 -6.93 3.39 -23.90
N ALA A 362 -7.08 3.35 -25.21
CA ALA A 362 -6.64 2.20 -26.02
C ALA A 362 -5.10 2.05 -26.01
N GLU A 363 -4.38 3.17 -25.97
CA GLU A 363 -2.93 3.22 -25.81
C GLU A 363 -2.49 2.53 -24.51
N GLU A 364 -3.18 2.81 -23.40
CA GLU A 364 -2.91 2.13 -22.12
C GLU A 364 -3.17 0.62 -22.23
N ALA A 365 -4.27 0.21 -22.89
CA ALA A 365 -4.55 -1.22 -23.06
C ALA A 365 -3.42 -1.94 -23.81
N ALA A 366 -2.91 -1.34 -24.88
CA ALA A 366 -1.76 -1.88 -25.63
C ALA A 366 -0.49 -1.91 -24.78
N TYR A 367 -0.21 -0.85 -24.03
CA TYR A 367 0.95 -0.74 -23.14
C TYR A 367 0.91 -1.81 -22.03
N LEU A 368 -0.23 -1.95 -21.35
CA LEU A 368 -0.38 -2.95 -20.29
C LEU A 368 -0.19 -4.37 -20.82
N ALA A 369 -0.69 -4.66 -22.01
CA ALA A 369 -0.50 -5.96 -22.65
C ALA A 369 0.97 -6.23 -23.03
N ALA A 370 1.69 -5.20 -23.49
CA ALA A 370 3.05 -5.34 -24.01
C ALA A 370 4.14 -5.29 -22.92
N ARG A 371 3.91 -4.53 -21.84
CA ARG A 371 4.98 -4.16 -20.88
C ARG A 371 4.68 -4.52 -19.43
N VAL A 372 3.45 -4.95 -19.12
CA VAL A 372 3.04 -5.22 -17.73
C VAL A 372 2.56 -6.66 -17.57
N ALA A 373 1.61 -7.10 -18.40
CA ALA A 373 1.01 -8.42 -18.27
C ALA A 373 2.01 -9.57 -18.48
N GLY A 374 1.94 -10.59 -17.64
CA GLY A 374 2.75 -11.81 -17.75
C GLY A 374 4.21 -11.66 -17.30
N HIS A 375 4.56 -10.57 -16.63
CA HIS A 375 5.89 -10.37 -16.04
C HIS A 375 5.97 -10.95 -14.62
N SER A 376 7.18 -11.33 -14.23
CA SER A 376 7.49 -11.82 -12.88
C SER A 376 8.17 -10.75 -12.02
N LEU A 377 8.26 -11.01 -10.71
CA LEU A 377 8.99 -10.15 -9.77
C LEU A 377 10.48 -10.00 -10.17
N GLU A 378 11.10 -11.07 -10.69
CA GLU A 378 12.51 -11.07 -11.09
C GLU A 378 12.79 -10.15 -12.30
N GLU A 379 11.77 -9.91 -13.13
CA GLU A 379 11.86 -9.04 -14.31
C GLU A 379 11.48 -7.60 -13.99
N SER A 380 10.84 -7.37 -12.85
CA SER A 380 10.29 -6.06 -12.45
C SER A 380 11.33 -5.15 -11.81
N VAL A 381 11.05 -3.85 -11.82
CA VAL A 381 11.71 -2.89 -10.93
C VAL A 381 11.18 -3.11 -9.51
N THR A 382 12.06 -3.09 -8.52
CA THR A 382 11.70 -3.37 -7.12
C THR A 382 11.95 -2.18 -6.19
N TYR A 383 11.39 -2.23 -4.98
CA TYR A 383 11.69 -1.27 -3.92
C TYR A 383 13.19 -1.20 -3.60
N ALA A 384 13.90 -2.33 -3.67
CA ALA A 384 15.35 -2.39 -3.47
C ALA A 384 16.11 -1.64 -4.58
N ASP A 385 15.66 -1.76 -5.82
CA ASP A 385 16.22 -0.99 -6.94
C ASP A 385 16.03 0.50 -6.73
N LEU A 386 14.85 0.94 -6.29
CA LEU A 386 14.58 2.36 -6.01
C LEU A 386 15.48 2.92 -4.90
N GLU A 387 15.75 2.14 -3.83
CA GLU A 387 16.65 2.57 -2.75
C GLU A 387 18.08 2.85 -3.23
N THR A 388 18.55 2.10 -4.21
CA THR A 388 19.93 2.15 -4.72
C THR A 388 20.05 2.88 -6.05
N ALA A 389 18.93 3.32 -6.62
CA ALA A 389 18.90 4.04 -7.89
C ALA A 389 19.73 5.34 -7.83
N SER A 390 20.47 5.61 -8.89
CA SER A 390 21.17 6.90 -9.08
C SER A 390 20.27 7.94 -9.75
N ARG A 391 19.38 7.51 -10.65
CA ARG A 391 18.47 8.38 -11.41
C ARG A 391 17.08 7.76 -11.50
N VAL A 392 16.04 8.54 -11.17
CA VAL A 392 14.64 8.13 -11.29
C VAL A 392 13.84 9.24 -11.97
N VAL A 393 13.01 8.88 -12.93
CA VAL A 393 12.10 9.79 -13.61
C VAL A 393 10.66 9.39 -13.29
N LEU A 394 9.85 10.34 -12.84
CA LEU A 394 8.44 10.15 -12.52
C LEU A 394 7.60 10.79 -13.62
N VAL A 395 6.73 10.00 -14.25
CA VAL A 395 5.85 10.43 -15.33
C VAL A 395 4.40 10.25 -14.87
N ASP A 396 3.67 11.35 -14.74
CA ASP A 396 2.27 11.35 -14.30
C ASP A 396 2.02 10.55 -12.99
N LEU A 397 3.00 10.50 -12.11
CA LEU A 397 2.98 9.80 -10.83
C LEU A 397 3.22 10.77 -9.67
N GLU A 398 2.30 10.79 -8.70
CA GLU A 398 2.52 11.44 -7.39
C GLU A 398 2.73 10.34 -6.34
N PRO A 399 3.97 9.98 -6.03
CA PRO A 399 4.24 8.80 -5.23
C PRO A 399 3.74 8.90 -3.79
N GLU A 400 3.68 10.10 -3.18
CA GLU A 400 3.20 10.26 -1.80
C GLU A 400 1.73 9.85 -1.65
N ASP A 401 0.87 10.22 -2.61
CA ASP A 401 -0.57 9.95 -2.58
C ASP A 401 -0.92 8.60 -3.22
N GLU A 402 -0.26 8.24 -4.33
CA GLU A 402 -0.66 7.11 -5.16
C GLU A 402 0.00 5.79 -4.72
N CYS A 403 1.28 5.84 -4.32
CA CYS A 403 2.03 4.70 -3.82
C CYS A 403 3.02 5.11 -2.72
N PRO A 404 2.56 5.39 -1.49
CA PRO A 404 3.37 6.00 -0.43
C PRO A 404 4.67 5.29 -0.09
N MET A 405 4.77 3.98 -0.31
CA MET A 405 6.03 3.27 -0.06
C MET A 405 7.09 3.58 -1.11
N ILE A 406 6.71 3.82 -2.37
CA ILE A 406 7.63 4.35 -3.39
C ILE A 406 8.19 5.70 -2.94
N PHE A 407 7.33 6.60 -2.45
CA PHE A 407 7.78 7.88 -1.90
C PHE A 407 8.84 7.70 -0.80
N LEU A 408 8.60 6.82 0.17
CA LEU A 408 9.56 6.58 1.26
C LEU A 408 10.89 6.01 0.75
N ARG A 409 10.89 5.11 -0.25
CA ARG A 409 12.10 4.57 -0.87
C ARG A 409 12.87 5.63 -1.66
N LEU A 410 12.17 6.45 -2.45
CA LEU A 410 12.78 7.56 -3.18
C LEU A 410 13.39 8.60 -2.22
N ARG A 411 12.68 8.92 -1.12
CA ARG A 411 13.23 9.80 -0.09
C ARG A 411 14.50 9.23 0.55
N LYS A 412 14.54 7.93 0.80
CA LYS A 412 15.70 7.23 1.33
C LYS A 412 16.87 7.27 0.34
N ALA A 413 16.62 7.00 -0.97
CA ALA A 413 17.61 7.10 -2.05
C ALA A 413 18.17 8.52 -2.16
N TRP A 414 17.32 9.53 -2.20
CA TRP A 414 17.74 10.94 -2.24
C TRP A 414 18.60 11.34 -1.04
N ARG A 415 18.14 11.03 0.19
CA ARG A 415 18.87 11.41 1.41
C ARG A 415 20.21 10.70 1.57
N ARG A 416 20.25 9.38 1.34
CA ARG A 416 21.41 8.53 1.64
C ARG A 416 22.33 8.35 0.45
N HIS A 417 21.77 8.20 -0.76
CA HIS A 417 22.53 7.87 -1.96
C HIS A 417 22.64 9.04 -2.96
N LYS A 418 22.01 10.19 -2.65
CA LYS A 418 22.01 11.38 -3.51
C LYS A 418 21.42 11.11 -4.89
N ALA A 419 20.42 10.25 -4.96
CA ALA A 419 19.70 9.98 -6.20
C ALA A 419 19.15 11.28 -6.79
N THR A 420 19.26 11.45 -8.10
CA THR A 420 18.56 12.50 -8.84
C THR A 420 17.17 12.01 -9.20
N ILE A 421 16.15 12.78 -8.85
CA ILE A 421 14.75 12.46 -9.13
C ILE A 421 14.19 13.56 -10.01
N THR A 422 13.64 13.21 -11.16
CA THR A 422 13.06 14.17 -12.11
C THR A 422 11.55 13.90 -12.24
N VAL A 423 10.73 14.93 -12.15
CA VAL A 423 9.28 14.86 -12.39
C VAL A 423 8.96 15.50 -13.72
N VAL A 424 8.31 14.75 -14.60
CA VAL A 424 7.75 15.28 -15.85
C VAL A 424 6.35 15.81 -15.58
N GLY A 425 6.11 17.10 -15.82
CA GLY A 425 4.80 17.70 -15.57
C GLY A 425 4.81 19.22 -15.47
N THR A 426 3.71 19.80 -14.99
CA THR A 426 3.51 21.25 -14.93
C THR A 426 4.15 21.93 -13.72
N HIS A 427 4.25 21.22 -12.59
CA HIS A 427 4.74 21.74 -11.31
C HIS A 427 5.24 20.61 -10.40
N LEU A 428 5.99 20.96 -9.38
CA LEU A 428 6.33 20.04 -8.29
C LEU A 428 5.23 20.08 -7.23
N SER A 429 4.76 18.91 -6.84
CA SER A 429 3.91 18.75 -5.67
C SER A 429 4.72 18.93 -4.37
N ASN A 430 4.03 19.04 -3.24
CA ASN A 430 4.68 19.01 -1.93
C ASN A 430 5.42 17.69 -1.71
N GLY A 431 4.84 16.56 -2.12
CA GLY A 431 5.48 15.25 -2.04
C GLY A 431 6.77 15.19 -2.86
N SER A 432 6.72 15.63 -4.12
CA SER A 432 7.89 15.68 -5.00
C SER A 432 9.00 16.59 -4.46
N ALA A 433 8.64 17.72 -3.84
CA ALA A 433 9.61 18.62 -3.19
C ALA A 433 10.32 17.94 -2.00
N LYS A 434 9.62 17.12 -1.20
CA LYS A 434 10.18 16.40 -0.05
C LYS A 434 11.23 15.36 -0.44
N ILE A 435 11.19 14.85 -1.66
CA ILE A 435 12.19 13.92 -2.20
C ILE A 435 13.29 14.62 -3.02
N GLY A 436 13.31 15.95 -3.01
CA GLY A 436 14.30 16.76 -3.71
C GLY A 436 14.23 16.64 -5.22
N ALA A 437 13.03 16.43 -5.77
CA ALA A 437 12.85 16.25 -7.20
C ALA A 437 13.07 17.56 -7.99
N GLU A 438 13.59 17.41 -9.21
CA GLU A 438 13.71 18.46 -10.20
C GLU A 438 12.55 18.39 -11.20
N LEU A 439 12.11 19.54 -11.72
CA LEU A 439 10.98 19.61 -12.64
C LEU A 439 11.45 19.68 -14.11
N ALA A 440 11.14 18.65 -14.88
CA ALA A 440 11.10 18.72 -16.34
C ALA A 440 9.74 19.28 -16.77
N ARG A 441 9.68 20.60 -16.91
CA ARG A 441 8.40 21.29 -17.13
C ARG A 441 7.85 21.05 -18.54
N CYS A 442 6.61 20.58 -18.61
CA CYS A 442 5.83 20.50 -19.84
C CYS A 442 4.36 20.85 -19.56
N LEU A 443 3.60 21.18 -20.61
CA LEU A 443 2.15 21.29 -20.52
C LEU A 443 1.51 19.90 -20.69
N PRO A 444 0.26 19.70 -20.20
CA PRO A 444 -0.45 18.44 -20.41
C PRO A 444 -0.56 18.12 -21.91
N GLY A 445 -0.15 16.90 -22.28
CA GLY A 445 -0.07 16.44 -23.68
C GLY A 445 1.28 16.69 -24.37
N GLN A 446 2.25 17.33 -23.68
CA GLN A 446 3.62 17.51 -24.16
C GLN A 446 4.63 16.59 -23.45
N GLU A 447 4.13 15.63 -22.72
CA GLU A 447 4.95 14.64 -22.01
C GLU A 447 5.86 13.85 -22.99
N PRO A 448 5.41 13.46 -24.21
CA PRO A 448 6.26 12.79 -25.19
C PRO A 448 7.49 13.62 -25.61
N GLU A 449 7.30 14.91 -25.86
CA GLU A 449 8.39 15.83 -26.23
C GLU A 449 9.35 16.05 -25.06
N ALA A 450 8.83 16.17 -23.84
CA ALA A 450 9.63 16.28 -22.63
C ALA A 450 10.49 15.01 -22.40
N LEU A 451 9.92 13.83 -22.60
CA LEU A 451 10.66 12.57 -22.53
C LEU A 451 11.76 12.49 -23.59
N ALA A 452 11.46 12.86 -24.84
CA ALA A 452 12.45 12.91 -25.92
C ALA A 452 13.61 13.87 -25.59
N GLN A 453 13.32 15.03 -24.96
CA GLN A 453 14.35 15.97 -24.53
C GLN A 453 15.20 15.37 -23.41
N LEU A 454 14.61 14.69 -22.41
CA LEU A 454 15.35 14.04 -21.32
C LEU A 454 16.23 12.89 -21.81
N VAL A 455 15.85 12.22 -22.91
CA VAL A 455 16.71 11.24 -23.59
C VAL A 455 17.87 11.96 -24.31
N ALA A 456 17.59 13.04 -25.02
CA ALA A 456 18.60 13.79 -25.79
C ALA A 456 19.67 14.43 -24.92
N ASP A 457 19.31 14.91 -23.71
CA ASP A 457 20.24 15.51 -22.75
C ASP A 457 20.92 14.49 -21.82
N GLY A 458 20.57 13.21 -21.93
CA GLY A 458 21.14 12.10 -21.16
C GLY A 458 20.61 11.96 -19.74
N THR A 459 19.54 12.66 -19.38
CA THR A 459 18.84 12.45 -18.10
C THR A 459 18.19 11.08 -18.07
N ILE A 460 17.59 10.64 -19.18
CA ILE A 460 17.12 9.25 -19.37
C ILE A 460 18.17 8.51 -20.21
N GLY A 461 18.69 7.40 -19.69
CA GLY A 461 19.68 6.55 -20.35
C GLY A 461 19.97 5.32 -19.50
N GLU A 462 21.08 4.63 -19.78
CA GLU A 462 21.48 3.41 -19.07
C GLU A 462 21.43 3.58 -17.55
N GLY A 463 20.77 2.65 -16.86
CA GLY A 463 20.62 2.64 -15.41
C GLY A 463 19.58 3.63 -14.86
N THR A 464 18.85 4.36 -15.70
CA THR A 464 17.70 5.17 -15.28
C THR A 464 16.49 4.28 -15.02
N ILE A 465 15.75 4.59 -13.95
CA ILE A 465 14.44 3.98 -13.68
C ILE A 465 13.36 5.01 -14.03
N VAL A 466 12.37 4.62 -14.84
CA VAL A 466 11.20 5.42 -15.17
C VAL A 466 9.98 4.81 -14.51
N LEU A 467 9.33 5.56 -13.61
CA LEU A 467 8.07 5.17 -12.98
C LEU A 467 6.91 5.90 -13.63
N VAL A 468 5.93 5.14 -14.11
CA VAL A 468 4.79 5.63 -14.88
C VAL A 468 3.52 5.47 -14.06
N GLY A 469 2.83 6.56 -13.80
CA GLY A 469 1.55 6.56 -13.11
C GLY A 469 0.37 6.28 -14.05
N GLU A 470 -0.74 5.89 -13.45
CA GLU A 470 -2.01 5.60 -14.15
C GLU A 470 -2.51 6.79 -15.00
N ARG A 471 -2.22 8.03 -14.58
CA ARG A 471 -2.66 9.24 -15.31
C ARG A 471 -2.02 9.39 -16.69
N ALA A 472 -0.90 8.73 -16.97
CA ALA A 472 -0.29 8.71 -18.30
C ALA A 472 -1.27 8.20 -19.37
N ALA A 473 -2.24 7.36 -19.00
CA ALA A 473 -3.31 6.90 -19.89
C ALA A 473 -4.15 8.04 -20.48
N THR A 474 -4.20 9.21 -19.83
CA THR A 474 -4.95 10.40 -20.27
C THR A 474 -4.08 11.40 -21.05
N ARG A 475 -2.82 11.04 -21.34
CA ARG A 475 -1.84 11.85 -22.05
C ARG A 475 -1.45 11.16 -23.34
N PRO A 476 -2.11 11.47 -24.48
CA PRO A 476 -1.89 10.77 -25.75
C PRO A 476 -0.41 10.78 -26.17
N GLY A 477 0.10 9.61 -26.56
CA GLY A 477 1.48 9.41 -27.00
C GLY A 477 2.50 9.20 -25.88
N THR A 478 2.15 9.43 -24.61
CA THR A 478 3.07 9.30 -23.48
C THR A 478 3.51 7.85 -23.25
N LEU A 479 2.56 6.92 -23.24
CA LEU A 479 2.87 5.50 -23.05
C LEU A 479 3.62 4.92 -24.25
N SER A 480 3.33 5.38 -25.46
CA SER A 480 4.08 5.03 -26.67
C SER A 480 5.52 5.53 -26.61
N ALA A 481 5.72 6.80 -26.21
CA ALA A 481 7.08 7.35 -26.02
C ALA A 481 7.88 6.60 -24.96
N ILE A 482 7.23 6.16 -23.88
CA ILE A 482 7.85 5.33 -22.83
C ILE A 482 8.17 3.93 -23.36
N ASN A 483 7.28 3.34 -24.17
CA ASN A 483 7.51 2.04 -24.78
C ASN A 483 8.73 2.03 -25.72
N ASP A 484 9.00 3.15 -26.38
CA ASP A 484 10.10 3.33 -27.32
C ASP A 484 11.44 3.67 -26.66
N LEU A 485 11.50 3.78 -25.32
CA LEU A 485 12.75 3.97 -24.59
C LEU A 485 13.71 2.79 -24.81
N ASP A 486 15.02 3.07 -24.79
CA ASP A 486 16.05 2.04 -24.93
C ASP A 486 15.90 0.95 -23.85
N SER A 487 16.19 -0.29 -24.21
CA SER A 487 16.06 -1.46 -23.31
C SER A 487 16.95 -1.43 -22.07
N THR A 488 17.95 -0.54 -22.03
CA THR A 488 18.79 -0.29 -20.85
C THR A 488 18.12 0.58 -19.80
N VAL A 489 17.01 1.24 -20.16
CA VAL A 489 16.13 1.99 -19.25
C VAL A 489 15.12 1.04 -18.63
N ARG A 490 15.09 0.97 -17.31
CA ARG A 490 14.12 0.14 -16.59
C ARG A 490 12.84 0.91 -16.37
N VAL A 491 11.72 0.37 -16.80
CA VAL A 491 10.41 1.02 -16.69
C VAL A 491 9.49 0.19 -15.82
N ALA A 492 8.72 0.87 -14.94
CA ALA A 492 7.65 0.24 -14.18
C ALA A 492 6.38 1.07 -14.21
N TRP A 493 5.25 0.41 -14.43
CA TRP A 493 3.92 1.01 -14.28
C TRP A 493 3.46 0.88 -12.84
N VAL A 494 2.94 1.98 -12.28
CA VAL A 494 2.49 2.04 -10.88
C VAL A 494 0.99 2.30 -10.85
N PRO A 495 0.16 1.26 -10.60
CA PRO A 495 -1.27 1.43 -10.46
C PRO A 495 -1.65 2.10 -9.14
N ARG A 496 -2.83 2.73 -9.11
CA ARG A 496 -3.32 3.39 -7.89
C ARG A 496 -4.02 2.44 -6.94
N ARG A 497 -4.67 1.39 -7.44
CA ARG A 497 -5.49 0.47 -6.64
C ARG A 497 -4.80 -0.87 -6.45
N ALA A 498 -5.02 -1.48 -5.30
CA ALA A 498 -4.32 -2.70 -4.89
C ALA A 498 -4.55 -3.93 -5.80
N GLY A 499 -5.69 -4.00 -6.47
CA GLY A 499 -6.07 -5.15 -7.29
C GLY A 499 -5.77 -5.00 -8.79
N GLU A 500 -5.30 -3.83 -9.26
CA GLU A 500 -5.16 -3.57 -10.71
C GLU A 500 -4.09 -4.45 -11.36
N MET A 501 -2.95 -4.67 -10.69
CA MET A 501 -1.95 -5.61 -11.20
C MET A 501 -2.50 -7.04 -11.31
N GLY A 502 -3.20 -7.49 -10.27
CA GLY A 502 -3.87 -8.80 -10.27
C GLY A 502 -4.98 -8.90 -11.32
N ALA A 503 -5.68 -7.81 -11.64
CA ALA A 503 -6.69 -7.77 -12.69
C ALA A 503 -6.08 -7.92 -14.09
N ILE A 504 -4.92 -7.29 -14.34
CA ILE A 504 -4.17 -7.47 -15.58
C ILE A 504 -3.72 -8.93 -15.71
N GLU A 505 -3.11 -9.50 -14.67
CA GLU A 505 -2.63 -10.88 -14.66
C GLU A 505 -3.77 -11.91 -14.79
N ALA A 506 -4.96 -11.59 -14.31
CA ALA A 506 -6.17 -12.40 -14.46
C ALA A 506 -6.87 -12.21 -15.81
N GLY A 507 -6.40 -11.31 -16.66
CA GLY A 507 -6.99 -11.05 -17.98
C GLY A 507 -8.34 -10.30 -17.91
N LEU A 508 -8.53 -9.39 -16.95
CA LEU A 508 -9.71 -8.52 -16.89
C LEU A 508 -9.57 -7.28 -17.78
N LEU A 509 -9.11 -7.52 -19.01
CA LEU A 509 -9.06 -6.54 -20.10
C LEU A 509 -9.67 -7.14 -21.36
N PRO A 510 -10.34 -6.36 -22.22
CA PRO A 510 -11.09 -6.91 -23.36
C PRO A 510 -10.22 -7.65 -24.38
N GLN A 511 -8.94 -7.32 -24.49
CA GLN A 511 -7.99 -7.95 -25.41
C GLN A 511 -7.09 -9.02 -24.74
N LEU A 512 -7.14 -9.18 -23.40
CA LEU A 512 -6.26 -10.10 -22.68
C LEU A 512 -7.01 -11.28 -22.05
N LEU A 513 -6.40 -12.44 -22.15
CA LEU A 513 -6.63 -13.62 -21.33
C LEU A 513 -5.58 -13.67 -20.20
N PRO A 514 -5.75 -14.50 -19.16
CA PRO A 514 -4.82 -14.56 -18.03
C PRO A 514 -3.36 -14.78 -18.43
N GLY A 515 -2.45 -14.12 -17.69
CA GLY A 515 -0.99 -14.27 -17.86
C GLY A 515 -0.45 -13.66 -19.16
N GLY A 516 -0.99 -12.53 -19.61
CA GLY A 516 -0.49 -11.79 -20.77
C GLY A 516 -0.83 -12.40 -22.14
N ARG A 517 -1.72 -13.36 -22.20
CA ARG A 517 -2.17 -14.04 -23.43
C ARG A 517 -3.17 -13.17 -24.18
N LEU A 518 -3.00 -13.00 -25.51
CA LEU A 518 -3.94 -12.21 -26.31
C LEU A 518 -5.19 -13.01 -26.68
N VAL A 519 -6.35 -12.34 -26.68
CA VAL A 519 -7.65 -12.92 -27.09
C VAL A 519 -7.66 -13.34 -28.56
N ASP A 520 -7.01 -12.60 -29.45
CA ASP A 520 -6.96 -12.86 -30.89
C ASP A 520 -5.89 -13.92 -31.28
N ASP A 521 -4.97 -14.28 -30.39
CA ASP A 521 -4.02 -15.37 -30.59
C ASP A 521 -4.71 -16.74 -30.40
N ALA A 522 -4.79 -17.53 -31.46
CA ALA A 522 -5.39 -18.85 -31.42
C ALA A 522 -4.67 -19.82 -30.47
N LYS A 523 -3.34 -19.72 -30.33
CA LYS A 523 -2.55 -20.57 -29.43
C LYS A 523 -2.84 -20.23 -27.98
N ALA A 524 -2.92 -18.92 -27.66
CA ALA A 524 -3.27 -18.44 -26.35
C ALA A 524 -4.67 -18.90 -25.92
N ARG A 525 -5.65 -18.84 -26.81
CA ARG A 525 -7.00 -19.34 -26.53
C ARG A 525 -7.02 -20.85 -26.29
N VAL A 526 -6.29 -21.64 -27.08
CA VAL A 526 -6.19 -23.10 -26.89
C VAL A 526 -5.56 -23.43 -25.54
N ASP A 527 -4.52 -22.71 -25.14
CA ASP A 527 -3.84 -22.90 -23.87
C ASP A 527 -4.79 -22.61 -22.66
N ILE A 528 -5.49 -21.49 -22.70
CA ILE A 528 -6.48 -21.16 -21.66
C ILE A 528 -7.70 -22.08 -21.71
N ALA A 529 -8.18 -22.45 -22.88
CA ALA A 529 -9.31 -23.39 -22.99
C ALA A 529 -8.96 -24.75 -22.37
N ALA A 530 -7.75 -25.25 -22.62
CA ALA A 530 -7.26 -26.49 -22.00
C ALA A 530 -7.14 -26.34 -20.46
N ALA A 531 -6.54 -25.24 -19.96
CA ALA A 531 -6.41 -25.00 -18.53
C ALA A 531 -7.78 -24.85 -17.83
N TRP A 532 -8.76 -24.29 -18.51
CA TRP A 532 -10.12 -24.10 -17.99
C TRP A 532 -11.05 -25.28 -18.22
N GLY A 533 -10.64 -26.27 -19.01
CA GLY A 533 -11.45 -27.45 -19.37
C GLY A 533 -12.67 -27.07 -20.20
N VAL A 534 -12.55 -26.11 -21.12
CA VAL A 534 -13.61 -25.64 -22.02
C VAL A 534 -13.20 -25.85 -23.47
N THR A 535 -14.18 -25.93 -24.39
CA THR A 535 -13.91 -26.17 -25.81
C THR A 535 -13.72 -24.91 -26.61
N ASN A 536 -14.40 -23.82 -26.24
CA ASN A 536 -14.41 -22.57 -27.00
C ASN A 536 -14.30 -21.35 -26.06
N LEU A 537 -13.62 -20.33 -26.55
CA LEU A 537 -13.55 -18.99 -25.96
C LEU A 537 -13.88 -17.96 -27.05
N PRO A 538 -14.46 -16.78 -26.70
CA PRO A 538 -14.67 -15.70 -27.65
C PRO A 538 -13.34 -15.30 -28.30
N THR A 539 -13.35 -15.06 -29.62
CA THR A 539 -12.15 -14.92 -30.45
C THR A 539 -11.76 -13.47 -30.75
N GLN A 540 -12.68 -12.54 -30.58
CA GLN A 540 -12.46 -11.13 -30.85
C GLN A 540 -12.32 -10.34 -29.54
N PRO A 541 -11.43 -9.34 -29.47
CA PRO A 541 -11.42 -8.40 -28.36
C PRO A 541 -12.80 -7.78 -28.12
N GLY A 542 -13.14 -7.57 -26.86
CA GLY A 542 -14.40 -6.95 -26.47
C GLY A 542 -14.34 -5.43 -26.41
N LEU A 543 -15.42 -4.83 -25.92
CA LEU A 543 -15.50 -3.42 -25.58
C LEU A 543 -14.78 -3.15 -24.25
N ASP A 544 -14.06 -2.05 -24.17
CA ASP A 544 -13.54 -1.50 -22.92
C ASP A 544 -14.65 -0.79 -22.12
N THR A 545 -14.33 -0.28 -20.94
CA THR A 545 -15.30 0.42 -20.08
C THR A 545 -16.04 1.54 -20.81
N ALA A 546 -15.33 2.40 -21.54
CA ALA A 546 -15.94 3.50 -22.29
C ALA A 546 -16.86 2.97 -23.41
N GLY A 547 -16.42 1.97 -24.14
CA GLY A 547 -17.19 1.30 -25.19
C GLY A 547 -18.44 0.59 -24.66
N MET A 548 -18.34 -0.09 -23.50
CA MET A 548 -19.49 -0.72 -22.86
C MET A 548 -20.53 0.30 -22.39
N LEU A 549 -20.10 1.39 -21.76
CA LEU A 549 -21.01 2.46 -21.33
C LEU A 549 -21.68 3.16 -22.54
N ALA A 550 -20.93 3.47 -23.59
CA ALA A 550 -21.49 4.05 -24.81
C ALA A 550 -22.48 3.10 -25.50
N ALA A 551 -22.20 1.80 -25.53
CA ALA A 551 -23.11 0.79 -26.11
C ALA A 551 -24.39 0.62 -25.26
N ALA A 552 -24.28 0.66 -23.93
CA ALA A 552 -25.42 0.60 -23.01
C ALA A 552 -26.29 1.86 -23.17
N GLN A 553 -25.71 3.05 -23.21
CA GLN A 553 -26.42 4.31 -23.45
C GLN A 553 -27.18 4.32 -24.78
N ALA A 554 -26.57 3.72 -25.84
CA ALA A 554 -27.17 3.61 -27.16
C ALA A 554 -28.18 2.45 -27.30
N GLY A 555 -28.45 1.68 -26.24
CA GLY A 555 -29.33 0.51 -26.27
C GLY A 555 -28.79 -0.64 -27.13
N LYS A 556 -27.47 -0.71 -27.32
CA LYS A 556 -26.76 -1.78 -28.06
C LYS A 556 -26.15 -2.84 -27.16
N LEU A 557 -26.19 -2.64 -25.86
CA LEU A 557 -25.78 -3.60 -24.84
C LEU A 557 -26.99 -3.87 -23.97
N ASP A 558 -27.41 -5.13 -23.88
CA ASP A 558 -28.68 -5.50 -23.23
C ASP A 558 -28.57 -5.64 -21.73
N ALA A 559 -27.35 -5.94 -21.22
CA ALA A 559 -27.13 -6.06 -19.78
C ALA A 559 -25.73 -5.58 -19.34
N LEU A 560 -25.66 -5.12 -18.09
CA LEU A 560 -24.43 -4.84 -17.36
C LEU A 560 -24.35 -5.65 -16.06
N VAL A 561 -23.19 -6.23 -15.78
CA VAL A 561 -22.84 -6.79 -14.47
C VAL A 561 -21.71 -5.94 -13.90
N VAL A 562 -21.97 -5.30 -12.77
CA VAL A 562 -21.08 -4.29 -12.21
C VAL A 562 -20.67 -4.66 -10.80
N SER A 563 -19.37 -4.65 -10.50
CA SER A 563 -18.83 -4.94 -9.17
C SER A 563 -17.82 -3.89 -8.72
N GLY A 564 -18.08 -3.24 -7.58
CA GLY A 564 -17.15 -2.32 -6.93
C GLY A 564 -16.79 -1.08 -7.76
N VAL A 565 -17.74 -0.52 -8.50
CA VAL A 565 -17.55 0.62 -9.40
C VAL A 565 -18.26 1.86 -8.87
N GLU A 566 -17.52 2.96 -8.78
CA GLU A 566 -18.04 4.30 -8.49
C GLU A 566 -18.19 5.08 -9.80
N LEU A 567 -19.42 5.48 -10.16
CA LEU A 567 -19.67 6.22 -11.40
C LEU A 567 -19.02 7.62 -11.40
N ALA A 568 -18.80 8.18 -10.20
CA ALA A 568 -18.10 9.45 -10.03
C ALA A 568 -16.60 9.38 -10.41
N ASP A 569 -16.00 8.18 -10.46
CA ASP A 569 -14.59 7.98 -10.87
C ASP A 569 -14.44 7.94 -12.41
N MET A 570 -15.54 7.90 -13.18
CA MET A 570 -15.51 7.84 -14.64
C MET A 570 -15.10 9.21 -15.25
N PRO A 571 -14.54 9.21 -16.47
CA PRO A 571 -14.21 10.45 -17.19
C PRO A 571 -15.43 11.36 -17.42
N ASP A 572 -16.58 10.75 -17.69
CA ASP A 572 -17.89 11.37 -17.81
C ASP A 572 -18.87 10.72 -16.82
N PRO A 573 -18.96 11.21 -15.58
CA PRO A 573 -19.87 10.65 -14.58
C PRO A 573 -21.35 10.75 -14.96
N THR A 574 -21.72 11.79 -15.73
CA THR A 574 -23.11 12.00 -16.16
C THR A 574 -23.50 10.98 -17.24
N GLY A 575 -22.68 10.83 -18.26
CA GLY A 575 -22.88 9.82 -19.29
C GLY A 575 -22.84 8.39 -18.76
N ALA A 576 -22.01 8.12 -17.73
CA ALA A 576 -21.97 6.83 -17.06
C ALA A 576 -23.28 6.53 -16.30
N ARG A 577 -23.89 7.51 -15.62
CA ARG A 577 -25.21 7.37 -14.98
C ARG A 577 -26.29 7.09 -16.03
N GLU A 578 -26.33 7.88 -17.09
CA GLU A 578 -27.26 7.68 -18.20
C GLU A 578 -27.12 6.30 -18.85
N ALA A 579 -25.89 5.81 -19.01
CA ALA A 579 -25.63 4.47 -19.54
C ALA A 579 -26.21 3.35 -18.66
N VAL A 580 -26.03 3.46 -17.33
CA VAL A 580 -26.59 2.52 -16.36
C VAL A 580 -28.11 2.63 -16.31
N GLU A 581 -28.66 3.85 -16.40
CA GLU A 581 -30.12 4.08 -16.42
C GLU A 581 -30.79 3.52 -17.67
N ASN A 582 -30.15 3.63 -18.83
CA ASN A 582 -30.69 3.20 -20.12
C ASN A 582 -30.44 1.70 -20.41
N CYS A 583 -29.55 1.04 -19.65
CA CYS A 583 -29.29 -0.37 -19.83
C CYS A 583 -30.53 -1.23 -19.52
N GLY A 584 -30.79 -2.21 -20.38
CA GLY A 584 -31.98 -3.06 -20.29
C GLY A 584 -32.06 -3.89 -19.02
N PHE A 585 -30.92 -4.37 -18.49
CA PHE A 585 -30.84 -5.16 -17.26
C PHE A 585 -29.49 -4.94 -16.55
N VAL A 586 -29.53 -4.65 -15.25
CA VAL A 586 -28.33 -4.36 -14.47
C VAL A 586 -28.24 -5.23 -13.24
N VAL A 587 -27.14 -5.95 -13.07
CA VAL A 587 -26.79 -6.69 -11.85
C VAL A 587 -25.65 -5.97 -11.15
N SER A 588 -25.89 -5.54 -9.90
CA SER A 588 -24.90 -4.91 -9.03
C SER A 588 -24.38 -5.92 -8.00
N VAL A 589 -23.08 -6.13 -7.95
CA VAL A 589 -22.39 -7.02 -6.99
C VAL A 589 -21.60 -6.12 -6.04
N GLU A 590 -22.12 -5.88 -4.84
CA GLU A 590 -21.64 -4.76 -4.04
C GLU A 590 -21.51 -5.05 -2.55
N GLN A 591 -20.57 -4.35 -1.93
CA GLN A 591 -20.39 -4.30 -0.47
C GLN A 591 -21.28 -3.24 0.18
N ARG A 592 -21.47 -2.12 -0.52
CA ARG A 592 -22.18 -0.92 -0.06
C ARG A 592 -23.14 -0.44 -1.14
N PHE A 593 -24.23 0.17 -0.72
CA PHE A 593 -25.22 0.71 -1.65
C PHE A 593 -24.62 1.88 -2.44
N SER A 594 -24.58 1.74 -3.76
CA SER A 594 -23.96 2.69 -4.70
C SER A 594 -25.00 3.28 -5.65
N GLU A 595 -24.56 4.25 -6.49
CA GLU A 595 -25.39 4.77 -7.58
C GLU A 595 -25.81 3.65 -8.55
N VAL A 596 -24.91 2.69 -8.82
CA VAL A 596 -25.22 1.50 -9.64
C VAL A 596 -26.28 0.64 -8.95
N SER A 597 -26.14 0.37 -7.65
CA SER A 597 -27.10 -0.41 -6.86
C SER A 597 -28.50 0.23 -6.86
N ALA A 598 -28.55 1.57 -6.80
CA ALA A 598 -29.81 2.30 -6.83
C ALA A 598 -30.61 2.07 -8.13
N ARG A 599 -29.91 1.86 -9.26
CA ARG A 599 -30.54 1.61 -10.57
C ARG A 599 -30.71 0.11 -10.87
N ALA A 600 -29.89 -0.75 -10.28
CA ALA A 600 -29.83 -2.17 -10.60
C ALA A 600 -31.20 -2.88 -10.48
N ASP A 601 -31.39 -3.91 -11.29
CA ASP A 601 -32.55 -4.82 -11.20
C ASP A 601 -32.33 -5.88 -10.12
N VAL A 602 -31.07 -6.26 -9.90
CA VAL A 602 -30.65 -7.18 -8.83
C VAL A 602 -29.41 -6.66 -8.15
N VAL A 603 -29.40 -6.64 -6.81
CA VAL A 603 -28.23 -6.33 -6.00
C VAL A 603 -27.81 -7.56 -5.18
N LEU A 604 -26.57 -8.01 -5.38
CA LEU A 604 -26.00 -9.17 -4.71
C LEU A 604 -24.94 -8.73 -3.69
N PRO A 605 -25.18 -8.92 -2.37
CA PRO A 605 -24.26 -8.48 -1.33
C PRO A 605 -23.02 -9.37 -1.25
N VAL A 606 -21.84 -8.75 -1.23
CA VAL A 606 -20.57 -9.47 -1.09
C VAL A 606 -19.81 -9.09 0.17
N CYS A 607 -18.90 -10.00 0.58
CA CYS A 607 -18.04 -9.83 1.72
C CYS A 607 -17.11 -8.63 1.57
N LEU A 608 -16.79 -7.98 2.71
CA LEU A 608 -15.64 -7.08 2.78
C LEU A 608 -14.33 -7.87 2.62
N LEU A 609 -13.27 -7.17 2.24
CA LEU A 609 -11.97 -7.82 2.11
C LEU A 609 -11.50 -8.45 3.44
N GLU A 610 -11.77 -7.80 4.57
CA GLU A 610 -11.44 -8.31 5.91
C GLU A 610 -12.23 -9.56 6.33
N GLU A 611 -13.27 -9.92 5.58
CA GLU A 611 -14.13 -11.10 5.79
C GLU A 611 -13.76 -12.25 4.83
N THR A 612 -12.80 -12.05 3.93
CA THR A 612 -12.38 -13.03 2.94
C THR A 612 -10.85 -13.20 2.91
N SER A 613 -10.37 -14.08 2.06
CA SER A 613 -8.95 -14.28 1.78
C SER A 613 -8.66 -14.11 0.30
N GLY A 614 -7.39 -13.91 -0.05
CA GLY A 614 -6.95 -13.78 -1.43
C GLY A 614 -5.50 -13.32 -1.52
N THR A 615 -5.11 -12.91 -2.71
CA THR A 615 -3.77 -12.41 -3.02
C THR A 615 -3.88 -11.11 -3.79
N PHE A 616 -3.14 -10.08 -3.37
CA PHE A 616 -2.84 -8.93 -4.21
C PHE A 616 -1.47 -9.09 -4.84
N LEU A 617 -1.31 -8.61 -6.06
CA LEU A 617 0.01 -8.34 -6.65
C LEU A 617 0.26 -6.84 -6.53
N ASP A 618 1.41 -6.48 -5.95
CA ASP A 618 1.80 -5.08 -5.88
C ASP A 618 2.40 -4.57 -7.21
N TRP A 619 2.82 -3.32 -7.26
CA TRP A 619 3.38 -2.70 -8.46
C TRP A 619 4.67 -3.38 -8.99
N GLU A 620 5.35 -4.16 -8.15
CA GLU A 620 6.54 -4.96 -8.53
C GLU A 620 6.20 -6.44 -8.79
N HIS A 621 4.93 -6.81 -8.97
CA HIS A 621 4.41 -8.18 -9.12
C HIS A 621 4.63 -9.09 -7.89
N ARG A 622 4.96 -8.54 -6.75
CA ARG A 622 5.14 -9.29 -5.51
C ARG A 622 3.78 -9.71 -4.94
N PRO A 623 3.57 -11.00 -4.64
CA PRO A 623 2.31 -11.45 -4.05
C PRO A 623 2.22 -11.07 -2.57
N GLY A 624 1.13 -10.43 -2.19
CA GLY A 624 0.76 -10.09 -0.83
C GLY A 624 -0.50 -10.84 -0.40
N ARG A 625 -0.42 -11.58 0.71
CA ARG A 625 -1.52 -12.44 1.17
C ARG A 625 -2.56 -11.66 1.97
N VAL A 626 -3.80 -11.69 1.51
CA VAL A 626 -4.97 -11.25 2.26
C VAL A 626 -5.46 -12.39 3.15
N ARG A 627 -5.69 -12.11 4.44
CA ARG A 627 -6.18 -13.08 5.41
C ARG A 627 -7.47 -12.60 6.05
N VAL A 628 -8.34 -13.56 6.35
CA VAL A 628 -9.57 -13.28 7.08
C VAL A 628 -9.24 -12.70 8.46
N VAL A 629 -9.80 -11.54 8.73
CA VAL A 629 -9.68 -10.83 10.02
C VAL A 629 -10.98 -10.96 10.80
N ASN A 630 -12.11 -10.72 10.13
CA ASN A 630 -13.43 -10.75 10.70
C ASN A 630 -14.18 -12.03 10.34
N LYS A 631 -15.15 -12.40 11.16
CA LYS A 631 -16.07 -13.48 10.83
C LYS A 631 -16.95 -13.04 9.66
N GLN A 632 -17.05 -13.88 8.64
CA GLN A 632 -17.96 -13.65 7.53
C GLN A 632 -19.39 -13.53 8.05
N PRO A 633 -20.15 -12.51 7.63
CA PRO A 633 -21.57 -12.41 7.92
C PRO A 633 -22.36 -13.60 7.36
N ALA A 634 -23.54 -13.84 7.90
CA ALA A 634 -24.35 -14.99 7.47
C ALA A 634 -24.90 -14.83 6.05
N THR A 635 -25.15 -13.58 5.60
CA THR A 635 -25.87 -13.30 4.35
C THR A 635 -24.95 -12.88 3.20
N PRO A 636 -24.03 -11.90 3.32
CA PRO A 636 -23.08 -11.62 2.26
C PRO A 636 -22.19 -12.83 1.97
N MET A 637 -21.98 -13.13 0.69
CA MET A 637 -21.13 -14.24 0.26
C MET A 637 -19.78 -13.72 -0.28
N ASN A 638 -18.78 -14.60 -0.28
CA ASN A 638 -17.57 -14.32 -1.07
C ASN A 638 -17.96 -14.20 -2.55
N GLU A 639 -17.40 -13.24 -3.24
CA GLU A 639 -17.75 -12.89 -4.62
C GLU A 639 -17.55 -14.07 -5.58
N ILE A 640 -16.49 -14.87 -5.40
CA ILE A 640 -16.27 -16.11 -6.18
C ILE A 640 -17.45 -17.08 -6.04
N ARG A 641 -17.99 -17.20 -4.81
CA ARG A 641 -19.13 -18.05 -4.55
C ARG A 641 -20.43 -17.51 -5.18
N VAL A 642 -20.58 -16.19 -5.23
CA VAL A 642 -21.71 -15.54 -5.93
C VAL A 642 -21.67 -15.87 -7.42
N LEU A 643 -20.50 -15.74 -8.05
CA LEU A 643 -20.32 -16.06 -9.45
C LEU A 643 -20.55 -17.55 -9.76
N ASP A 644 -20.09 -18.43 -8.89
CA ASP A 644 -20.32 -19.88 -9.03
C ASP A 644 -21.81 -20.24 -8.92
N ALA A 645 -22.49 -19.65 -7.92
CA ALA A 645 -23.93 -19.86 -7.74
C ALA A 645 -24.75 -19.31 -8.92
N LEU A 646 -24.38 -18.12 -9.44
CA LEU A 646 -25.01 -17.53 -10.61
C LEU A 646 -24.78 -18.38 -11.87
N SER A 647 -23.55 -18.87 -12.07
CA SER A 647 -23.21 -19.80 -13.17
C SER A 647 -24.08 -21.06 -13.13
N SER A 648 -24.27 -21.63 -11.94
CA SER A 648 -25.10 -22.82 -11.74
C SER A 648 -26.58 -22.55 -12.09
N GLN A 649 -27.12 -21.36 -11.78
CA GLN A 649 -28.48 -20.98 -12.18
C GLN A 649 -28.62 -20.77 -13.70
N MET A 650 -27.51 -20.44 -14.39
CA MET A 650 -27.45 -20.32 -15.86
C MET A 650 -27.11 -21.65 -16.55
N GLU A 651 -27.24 -22.78 -15.85
CA GLU A 651 -26.93 -24.12 -16.35
C GLU A 651 -25.49 -24.25 -16.90
N SER A 652 -24.57 -23.43 -16.38
CA SER A 652 -23.16 -23.40 -16.75
C SER A 652 -22.27 -23.72 -15.53
N VAL A 653 -21.04 -24.11 -15.78
CA VAL A 653 -20.09 -24.46 -14.71
C VAL A 653 -18.93 -23.48 -14.69
N SER A 654 -18.88 -22.65 -13.65
CA SER A 654 -17.73 -21.75 -13.43
C SER A 654 -16.45 -22.55 -13.14
N GLY A 655 -16.56 -23.66 -12.43
CA GLY A 655 -15.45 -24.49 -11.96
C GLY A 655 -14.62 -23.84 -10.84
N LEU A 656 -15.02 -22.69 -10.34
CA LEU A 656 -14.35 -21.94 -9.27
C LEU A 656 -15.38 -21.55 -8.20
N ALA A 657 -15.53 -22.38 -7.18
CA ALA A 657 -16.49 -22.14 -6.08
C ALA A 657 -15.82 -21.56 -4.82
N THR A 658 -14.49 -21.62 -4.72
CA THR A 658 -13.75 -21.18 -3.54
C THR A 658 -12.47 -20.44 -3.91
N VAL A 659 -12.00 -19.59 -2.99
CA VAL A 659 -10.71 -18.89 -3.13
C VAL A 659 -9.56 -19.88 -3.36
N ALA A 660 -9.57 -21.02 -2.67
CA ALA A 660 -8.51 -22.03 -2.81
C ALA A 660 -8.49 -22.67 -4.21
N GLN A 661 -9.67 -22.93 -4.81
CA GLN A 661 -9.77 -23.43 -6.18
C GLN A 661 -9.31 -22.38 -7.18
N ALA A 662 -9.73 -21.11 -7.02
CA ALA A 662 -9.29 -20.02 -7.88
C ALA A 662 -7.79 -19.77 -7.77
N HIS A 663 -7.22 -19.82 -6.56
CA HIS A 663 -5.79 -19.71 -6.34
C HIS A 663 -5.00 -20.87 -7.02
N LYS A 664 -5.50 -22.10 -6.88
CA LYS A 664 -4.92 -23.24 -7.57
C LYS A 664 -4.99 -23.07 -9.09
N ALA A 665 -6.14 -22.69 -9.62
CA ALA A 665 -6.34 -22.45 -11.05
C ALA A 665 -5.38 -21.37 -11.59
N TRP A 666 -5.19 -20.26 -10.84
CA TRP A 666 -4.24 -19.21 -11.20
C TRP A 666 -2.79 -19.73 -11.27
N ARG A 667 -2.33 -20.49 -10.27
CA ARG A 667 -0.99 -21.09 -10.28
C ARG A 667 -0.78 -22.13 -11.38
N ASP A 668 -1.82 -22.91 -11.67
CA ASP A 668 -1.77 -23.96 -12.68
C ASP A 668 -1.72 -23.43 -14.14
N LEU A 669 -2.06 -22.13 -14.36
CA LEU A 669 -1.94 -21.49 -15.67
C LEU A 669 -0.50 -21.47 -16.20
N GLY A 670 0.47 -21.38 -15.31
CA GLY A 670 1.88 -21.30 -15.67
C GLY A 670 2.22 -20.05 -16.49
N GLN A 671 3.50 -19.88 -16.74
CA GLN A 671 4.02 -18.77 -17.53
C GLN A 671 3.74 -18.99 -19.04
N TRP A 672 3.31 -17.93 -19.72
CA TRP A 672 3.06 -17.95 -21.16
C TRP A 672 4.38 -17.95 -21.95
N SER A 673 4.53 -18.92 -22.86
CA SER A 673 5.74 -19.05 -23.71
C SER A 673 5.61 -18.40 -25.09
N GLY A 674 4.45 -17.83 -25.41
CA GLY A 674 4.15 -17.28 -26.75
C GLY A 674 4.71 -15.88 -27.04
N GLY A 675 5.39 -15.27 -26.08
CA GLY A 675 5.92 -13.91 -26.19
C GLY A 675 4.87 -12.82 -25.89
N HIS A 676 5.35 -11.63 -25.58
CA HIS A 676 4.50 -10.46 -25.34
C HIS A 676 4.14 -9.77 -26.66
N PRO A 677 2.93 -9.19 -26.78
CA PRO A 677 2.59 -8.39 -27.94
C PRO A 677 3.52 -7.19 -28.05
N LYS A 678 3.85 -6.79 -29.26
CA LYS A 678 4.58 -5.54 -29.49
C LYS A 678 3.57 -4.41 -29.56
N MET A 679 3.82 -3.35 -28.80
CA MET A 679 3.11 -2.10 -28.98
C MET A 679 3.67 -1.42 -30.25
N GLU A 680 2.80 -0.98 -31.16
CA GLU A 680 3.22 -0.21 -32.32
C GLU A 680 3.72 1.16 -31.83
N SER A 681 4.87 1.61 -32.35
CA SER A 681 5.38 2.96 -32.08
C SER A 681 4.38 3.98 -32.58
N ALA A 682 4.09 5.00 -31.76
CA ALA A 682 3.22 6.07 -32.17
C ALA A 682 3.78 6.74 -33.42
N SER A 683 2.96 6.83 -34.48
CA SER A 683 3.27 7.79 -35.55
C SER A 683 3.40 9.18 -34.91
N PRO A 684 4.43 9.96 -35.24
CA PRO A 684 4.60 11.29 -34.65
C PRO A 684 3.29 12.06 -34.79
N LEU A 685 2.66 12.39 -33.66
CA LEU A 685 1.47 13.22 -33.64
C LEU A 685 1.85 14.58 -34.27
N VAL A 686 1.28 14.87 -35.43
CA VAL A 686 1.32 16.24 -35.96
C VAL A 686 0.53 17.09 -34.96
N PRO A 687 1.16 18.09 -34.32
CA PRO A 687 0.43 18.93 -33.37
C PRO A 687 -0.73 19.60 -34.09
N GLN A 688 -1.96 19.24 -33.78
CA GLN A 688 -3.11 20.09 -34.12
C GLN A 688 -3.01 21.31 -33.19
N ALA A 689 -2.65 22.44 -33.75
CA ALA A 689 -2.69 23.71 -33.04
C ALA A 689 -4.09 23.87 -32.42
N PRO A 690 -4.19 24.18 -31.10
CA PRO A 690 -5.50 24.46 -30.52
C PRO A 690 -6.11 25.65 -31.28
N MET A 691 -7.29 25.46 -31.88
CA MET A 691 -8.09 26.55 -32.37
C MET A 691 -8.56 27.35 -31.15
N VAL A 692 -7.81 28.38 -30.81
CA VAL A 692 -8.28 29.42 -29.91
C VAL A 692 -9.29 30.27 -30.73
N GLU A 693 -10.55 29.97 -30.63
CA GLU A 693 -11.58 30.95 -31.01
C GLU A 693 -11.42 32.15 -30.08
N ALA A 694 -10.99 33.26 -30.67
CA ALA A 694 -10.95 34.54 -30.01
C ALA A 694 -12.40 34.99 -29.73
N GLY A 695 -12.92 34.59 -28.56
CA GLY A 695 -14.17 35.14 -28.03
C GLY A 695 -13.96 36.62 -27.73
N SER A 696 -14.67 37.46 -28.45
CA SER A 696 -14.73 38.91 -28.27
C SER A 696 -15.07 39.25 -26.82
N VAL A 697 -14.14 39.91 -26.13
CA VAL A 697 -14.43 40.60 -24.87
C VAL A 697 -15.30 41.80 -25.20
N GLY A 698 -16.61 41.65 -25.01
CA GLY A 698 -17.54 42.77 -24.92
C GLY A 698 -17.35 43.50 -23.60
N ARG A 699 -17.30 44.83 -23.68
CA ARG A 699 -17.12 45.81 -22.59
C ARG A 699 -18.11 45.65 -21.45
#